data_903deb629d9ca5ddf22e4a05fc538154
#
_entry.id   903deb629d9ca5ddf22e4a05fc538154
#
_cell.length_a   1.000
_cell.length_b   1.000
_cell.length_c   1.000
_cell.angle_alpha   90.00
_cell.angle_beta   90.00
_cell.angle_gamma   90.00
#
_symmetry.space_group_name_H-M   'P 1'
#
loop_
_entity.id
_entity.type
_entity.pdbx_description
1 polymer ?
#
loop_
_entity_poly.entity_id
_entity_poly.type
_entity_poly.pdbx_seq_one_letter_code
_entity_poly.pdbx_strand_id
1 'polypeptide(L)'
;MVTRCVREAALLAWVVLWMLSTRVGTLLLCGRLSFSGAAGESPSVRRFADMPLERREATLQRWNRTRWLFPLRIVFTLVKILSHYVFYAMVNEKSQNPHWNAIGYRVEEWREEQAEPLAPAHARSRPLDSGVVETRALNDTTLLRSLADRGLAAKPGSSDAHHTVQCDAVIVGSGCGGGVAAAMLASSGYKVVVIEKGDYFTADDYSSIEGPSMERLFERGGIFCTSNVTTMLFTGATVGGGSAVNWSACIRTPGEVLQEWSREHGLPLFASPGYEQAMDAVCTRLGVTDGCLQEGFQNKVLRRGCEALGLPVDAVPRNSSDGHYCGSCNFGCPTGDKRGTDTTWLADAVNRGAVVLTGCKADRFILESNSGKNGRSKKCVGLLATCLSNGITKKLHIQAKVSISACGALMTPPLLRSSGLKNRHIGRNLHLHPVSMAWGYFPENKQGAPITGKSYEGGIITSMHRVTERTIIETPALSPGGFAAMVPWESGRDMKERMRQFARTAHAFALVRDRGAGFVDCEGRLRFTPNRDDTRELRHGLRRVLRILVAAGAAEVGTHRSDGLRLWCKGVRDEDLEAFLDEVTIEKGPMHSTTDKWALFSSAHQMGSCRMGSSSKDGAVDGRGESWEAEGLYVCDGSLLPTAVGVNPMITIQSLAYCLSKDIAQSLAYGKKH
;
A
#
# COMPACT_ATOMS: atom_id res chain seq x y z
N MET A 1 0.01 -14.56 -11.46
CA MET A 1 -0.30 -14.37 -10.02
C MET A 1 0.52 -15.29 -9.11
N VAL A 2 0.44 -16.60 -9.25
CA VAL A 2 1.18 -17.54 -8.37
C VAL A 2 2.69 -17.28 -8.37
N THR A 3 3.28 -16.90 -9.49
CA THR A 3 4.71 -16.55 -9.61
C THR A 3 5.13 -15.28 -8.87
N ARG A 4 4.19 -14.45 -8.46
CA ARG A 4 4.41 -13.22 -7.68
C ARG A 4 4.37 -13.45 -6.16
N CYS A 5 3.86 -14.60 -5.73
CA CYS A 5 3.92 -15.04 -4.34
C CYS A 5 5.36 -15.37 -3.92
N VAL A 6 5.58 -15.53 -2.62
CA VAL A 6 6.83 -16.09 -2.10
C VAL A 6 7.03 -17.47 -2.76
N ARG A 7 8.23 -17.71 -3.34
CA ARG A 7 8.51 -18.91 -4.14
C ARG A 7 8.13 -20.21 -3.42
N GLU A 8 8.40 -20.26 -2.11
CA GLU A 8 8.08 -21.41 -1.26
C GLU A 8 6.57 -21.67 -1.16
N ALA A 9 5.75 -20.62 -1.07
CA ALA A 9 4.29 -20.73 -1.03
C ALA A 9 3.71 -21.15 -2.39
N ALA A 10 4.27 -20.63 -3.48
CA ALA A 10 3.89 -21.02 -4.83
C ALA A 10 4.22 -22.49 -5.11
N LEU A 11 5.41 -22.96 -4.70
CA LEU A 11 5.81 -24.37 -4.81
C LEU A 11 4.89 -25.27 -4.00
N LEU A 12 4.59 -24.91 -2.75
CA LEU A 12 3.69 -25.65 -1.89
C LEU A 12 2.29 -25.78 -2.52
N ALA A 13 1.75 -24.69 -3.03
CA ALA A 13 0.45 -24.70 -3.71
C ALA A 13 0.46 -25.63 -4.93
N TRP A 14 1.53 -25.55 -5.75
CA TRP A 14 1.70 -26.43 -6.92
C TRP A 14 1.76 -27.91 -6.53
N VAL A 15 2.55 -28.28 -5.52
CA VAL A 15 2.67 -29.66 -5.02
C VAL A 15 1.32 -30.18 -4.54
N VAL A 16 0.57 -29.39 -3.74
CA VAL A 16 -0.74 -29.80 -3.24
C VAL A 16 -1.76 -29.95 -4.38
N LEU A 17 -1.80 -29.03 -5.34
CA LEU A 17 -2.68 -29.13 -6.50
C LEU A 17 -2.34 -30.36 -7.36
N TRP A 18 -1.06 -30.65 -7.56
CA TRP A 18 -0.59 -31.87 -8.23
C TRP A 18 -1.04 -33.14 -7.48
N MET A 19 -0.86 -33.19 -6.14
CA MET A 19 -1.36 -34.29 -5.34
C MET A 19 -2.87 -34.49 -5.47
N LEU A 20 -3.66 -33.42 -5.46
CA LEU A 20 -5.12 -33.48 -5.63
C LEU A 20 -5.55 -33.99 -7.02
N SER A 21 -4.70 -33.89 -8.03
CA SER A 21 -4.96 -34.45 -9.36
C SER A 21 -4.80 -35.98 -9.41
N THR A 22 -4.23 -36.60 -8.36
CA THR A 22 -4.02 -38.04 -8.26
C THR A 22 -4.92 -38.66 -7.18
N ARG A 23 -5.27 -39.94 -7.32
CA ARG A 23 -6.06 -40.67 -6.29
C ARG A 23 -5.30 -40.79 -4.97
N VAL A 24 -4.02 -41.20 -5.04
CA VAL A 24 -3.17 -41.39 -3.87
C VAL A 24 -2.97 -40.04 -3.13
N GLY A 25 -2.62 -38.99 -3.85
CA GLY A 25 -2.45 -37.68 -3.26
C GLY A 25 -3.74 -37.13 -2.64
N THR A 26 -4.91 -37.35 -3.30
CA THR A 26 -6.21 -36.99 -2.72
C THR A 26 -6.47 -37.77 -1.44
N LEU A 27 -6.19 -39.06 -1.40
CA LEU A 27 -6.33 -39.87 -0.18
C LEU A 27 -5.47 -39.31 0.97
N LEU A 28 -4.21 -38.98 0.70
CA LEU A 28 -3.31 -38.44 1.70
C LEU A 28 -3.78 -37.07 2.25
N LEU A 29 -4.29 -36.20 1.38
CA LEU A 29 -4.70 -34.84 1.76
C LEU A 29 -6.13 -34.75 2.32
N CYS A 30 -7.07 -35.54 1.81
CA CYS A 30 -8.49 -35.51 2.15
C CYS A 30 -8.90 -36.63 3.12
N GLY A 31 -8.11 -37.70 3.22
CA GLY A 31 -8.39 -38.85 4.06
C GLY A 31 -9.71 -39.54 3.70
N ARG A 32 -10.53 -39.85 4.69
CA ARG A 32 -11.81 -40.57 4.50
C ARG A 32 -12.79 -39.84 3.59
N LEU A 33 -12.67 -38.53 3.40
CA LEU A 33 -13.54 -37.75 2.51
C LEU A 33 -13.34 -38.10 1.03
N SER A 34 -12.20 -38.71 0.66
CA SER A 34 -11.87 -39.12 -0.72
C SER A 34 -12.54 -40.43 -1.15
N PHE A 35 -13.08 -41.23 -0.21
CA PHE A 35 -13.78 -42.47 -0.54
C PHE A 35 -15.19 -42.17 -1.04
N SER A 36 -15.63 -42.87 -2.08
CA SER A 36 -17.02 -42.91 -2.48
C SER A 36 -17.37 -44.34 -2.91
N GLY A 37 -18.56 -44.76 -2.54
CA GLY A 37 -19.22 -45.99 -2.94
C GLY A 37 -20.71 -45.84 -2.62
N ALA A 38 -21.57 -46.31 -3.48
CA ALA A 38 -22.98 -46.51 -3.16
C ALA A 38 -23.10 -47.68 -2.16
N ALA A 39 -24.21 -47.77 -1.47
CA ALA A 39 -24.49 -48.91 -0.58
C ALA A 39 -24.38 -50.20 -1.39
N GLY A 40 -23.39 -51.06 -1.08
CA GLY A 40 -23.12 -52.30 -1.80
C GLY A 40 -21.90 -52.28 -2.74
N GLU A 41 -21.29 -51.14 -3.01
CA GLU A 41 -20.06 -51.05 -3.82
C GLU A 41 -18.81 -50.98 -2.95
N SER A 42 -17.70 -51.58 -3.41
CA SER A 42 -16.41 -51.42 -2.74
C SER A 42 -15.97 -49.94 -2.75
N PRO A 43 -15.63 -49.38 -1.60
CA PRO A 43 -15.22 -47.98 -1.50
C PRO A 43 -14.01 -47.71 -2.38
N SER A 44 -14.14 -46.82 -3.36
CA SER A 44 -13.06 -46.41 -4.27
C SER A 44 -12.56 -45.01 -3.93
N VAL A 45 -11.24 -44.80 -4.01
CA VAL A 45 -10.63 -43.47 -3.83
C VAL A 45 -10.82 -42.66 -5.10
N ARG A 46 -11.41 -41.47 -4.98
CA ARG A 46 -11.58 -40.52 -6.09
C ARG A 46 -10.51 -39.44 -6.07
N ARG A 47 -10.23 -38.86 -7.23
CA ARG A 47 -9.46 -37.59 -7.32
C ARG A 47 -10.32 -36.46 -6.75
N PHE A 48 -9.71 -35.39 -6.27
CA PHE A 48 -10.44 -34.28 -5.68
C PHE A 48 -11.51 -33.69 -6.61
N ALA A 49 -11.19 -33.54 -7.89
CA ALA A 49 -12.11 -33.02 -8.89
C ALA A 49 -13.35 -33.93 -9.08
N ASP A 50 -13.20 -35.24 -8.86
CA ASP A 50 -14.25 -36.25 -9.05
C ASP A 50 -15.07 -36.51 -7.77
N MET A 51 -14.70 -35.85 -6.65
CA MET A 51 -15.45 -35.95 -5.39
C MET A 51 -16.76 -35.15 -5.45
N PRO A 52 -17.83 -35.60 -4.74
CA PRO A 52 -19.06 -34.83 -4.54
C PRO A 52 -18.75 -33.44 -3.96
N LEU A 53 -19.55 -32.44 -4.33
CA LEU A 53 -19.34 -31.03 -3.94
C LEU A 53 -19.24 -30.87 -2.41
N GLU A 54 -20.13 -31.53 -1.67
CA GLU A 54 -20.21 -31.49 -0.20
C GLU A 54 -18.92 -32.01 0.45
N ARG A 55 -18.30 -33.04 -0.13
CA ARG A 55 -17.03 -33.58 0.36
C ARG A 55 -15.83 -32.72 0.03
N ARG A 56 -15.84 -32.06 -1.15
CA ARG A 56 -14.84 -31.06 -1.48
C ARG A 56 -14.92 -29.86 -0.54
N GLU A 57 -16.13 -29.39 -0.28
CA GLU A 57 -16.39 -28.30 0.67
C GLU A 57 -15.95 -28.68 2.09
N ALA A 58 -16.31 -29.84 2.61
CA ALA A 58 -15.89 -30.34 3.89
C ALA A 58 -14.34 -30.46 4.01
N THR A 59 -13.68 -30.85 2.93
CA THR A 59 -12.23 -30.88 2.87
C THR A 59 -11.62 -29.49 3.03
N LEU A 60 -12.13 -28.49 2.30
CA LEU A 60 -11.66 -27.10 2.38
C LEU A 60 -11.95 -26.49 3.75
N GLN A 61 -13.10 -26.76 4.35
CA GLN A 61 -13.44 -26.36 5.72
C GLN A 61 -12.46 -26.96 6.74
N ARG A 62 -12.16 -28.24 6.58
CA ARG A 62 -11.16 -28.92 7.42
C ARG A 62 -9.77 -28.26 7.29
N TRP A 63 -9.33 -27.94 6.08
CA TRP A 63 -8.05 -27.28 5.88
C TRP A 63 -8.02 -25.87 6.50
N ASN A 64 -9.10 -25.13 6.36
CA ASN A 64 -9.24 -23.80 6.97
C ASN A 64 -9.05 -23.83 8.49
N ARG A 65 -9.62 -24.86 9.16
CA ARG A 65 -9.62 -25.00 10.63
C ARG A 65 -8.46 -25.84 11.18
N THR A 66 -7.59 -26.39 10.34
CA THR A 66 -6.51 -27.28 10.76
C THR A 66 -5.47 -26.53 11.60
N ARG A 67 -5.20 -27.03 12.82
CA ARG A 67 -4.20 -26.46 13.74
C ARG A 67 -2.79 -26.99 13.48
N TRP A 68 -2.67 -28.31 13.26
CA TRP A 68 -1.39 -29.04 13.20
C TRP A 68 -0.75 -29.07 11.82
N LEU A 69 -1.54 -29.02 10.76
CA LEU A 69 -1.07 -29.04 9.38
C LEU A 69 -1.18 -27.65 8.75
N PHE A 70 -0.49 -26.68 9.33
CA PHE A 70 -0.49 -25.29 8.84
C PHE A 70 -0.15 -25.15 7.33
N PRO A 71 0.62 -26.06 6.66
CA PRO A 71 0.81 -25.98 5.22
C PRO A 71 -0.51 -26.07 4.44
N LEU A 72 -1.45 -26.92 4.85
CA LEU A 72 -2.78 -27.02 4.22
C LEU A 72 -3.61 -25.76 4.43
N ARG A 73 -3.52 -25.15 5.62
CA ARG A 73 -4.16 -23.86 5.90
C ARG A 73 -3.61 -22.75 5.01
N ILE A 74 -2.28 -22.70 4.81
CA ILE A 74 -1.66 -21.74 3.89
C ILE A 74 -2.14 -21.96 2.46
N VAL A 75 -2.16 -23.21 1.99
CA VAL A 75 -2.65 -23.55 0.65
C VAL A 75 -4.12 -23.16 0.49
N PHE A 76 -4.96 -23.49 1.47
CA PHE A 76 -6.37 -23.03 1.48
C PHE A 76 -6.45 -21.51 1.37
N THR A 77 -5.70 -20.78 2.21
CA THR A 77 -5.70 -19.30 2.21
C THR A 77 -5.28 -18.74 0.85
N LEU A 78 -4.20 -19.25 0.26
CA LEU A 78 -3.71 -18.82 -1.05
C LEU A 78 -4.72 -19.12 -2.16
N VAL A 79 -5.22 -20.35 -2.22
CA VAL A 79 -6.20 -20.75 -3.26
C VAL A 79 -7.47 -19.93 -3.11
N LYS A 80 -7.99 -19.76 -1.89
CA LYS A 80 -9.16 -18.92 -1.59
C LYS A 80 -8.96 -17.49 -2.06
N ILE A 81 -7.89 -16.82 -1.63
CA ILE A 81 -7.61 -15.41 -1.99
C ILE A 81 -7.44 -15.28 -3.50
N LEU A 82 -6.59 -16.10 -4.12
CA LEU A 82 -6.28 -15.98 -5.54
C LEU A 82 -7.50 -16.31 -6.43
N SER A 83 -8.23 -17.39 -6.13
CA SER A 83 -9.38 -17.79 -6.96
C SER A 83 -10.51 -16.78 -6.88
N HIS A 84 -10.85 -16.29 -5.67
CA HIS A 84 -11.91 -15.30 -5.53
C HIS A 84 -11.51 -13.94 -6.09
N TYR A 85 -10.26 -13.51 -5.85
CA TYR A 85 -9.75 -12.28 -6.43
C TYR A 85 -9.79 -12.31 -7.97
N VAL A 86 -9.25 -13.36 -8.59
CA VAL A 86 -9.26 -13.50 -10.06
C VAL A 86 -10.69 -13.53 -10.59
N PHE A 87 -11.59 -14.28 -9.94
CA PHE A 87 -12.97 -14.43 -10.40
C PHE A 87 -13.74 -13.11 -10.44
N TYR A 88 -13.50 -12.20 -9.49
CA TYR A 88 -14.23 -10.94 -9.39
C TYR A 88 -13.46 -9.70 -9.89
N ALA A 89 -12.12 -9.74 -9.96
CA ALA A 89 -11.31 -8.61 -10.40
C ALA A 89 -10.92 -8.66 -11.89
N MET A 90 -10.84 -9.87 -12.49
CA MET A 90 -10.45 -9.99 -13.90
C MET A 90 -11.61 -9.65 -14.83
N VAL A 91 -11.24 -9.06 -15.96
CA VAL A 91 -12.19 -8.63 -17.00
C VAL A 91 -11.82 -9.25 -18.36
N ASN A 92 -12.79 -9.32 -19.25
CA ASN A 92 -12.60 -9.70 -20.64
C ASN A 92 -12.01 -8.54 -21.46
N GLU A 93 -11.80 -8.74 -22.76
CA GLU A 93 -11.26 -7.73 -23.70
C GLU A 93 -12.14 -6.47 -23.78
N LYS A 94 -13.41 -6.55 -23.43
CA LYS A 94 -14.34 -5.40 -23.35
C LYS A 94 -14.34 -4.73 -21.97
N SER A 95 -13.38 -5.03 -21.11
CA SER A 95 -13.28 -4.49 -19.74
C SER A 95 -14.48 -4.83 -18.85
N GLN A 96 -15.15 -5.97 -19.08
CA GLN A 96 -16.35 -6.42 -18.38
C GLN A 96 -16.07 -7.72 -17.62
N ASN A 97 -16.70 -7.85 -16.45
CA ASN A 97 -16.80 -9.09 -15.70
C ASN A 97 -18.28 -9.49 -15.62
N PRO A 98 -18.66 -10.70 -16.09
CA PRO A 98 -20.07 -11.10 -16.18
C PRO A 98 -20.78 -11.22 -14.81
N HIS A 99 -20.01 -11.27 -13.72
CA HIS A 99 -20.55 -11.43 -12.37
C HIS A 99 -20.86 -10.12 -11.66
N TRP A 100 -20.37 -8.97 -12.16
CA TRP A 100 -20.55 -7.67 -11.50
C TRP A 100 -22.02 -7.27 -11.37
N ASN A 101 -22.82 -7.46 -12.43
CA ASN A 101 -24.26 -7.16 -12.36
C ASN A 101 -24.98 -7.92 -11.26
N ALA A 102 -24.61 -9.20 -11.03
CA ALA A 102 -25.23 -10.05 -10.01
C ALA A 102 -24.92 -9.62 -8.57
N ILE A 103 -23.88 -8.82 -8.38
CA ILE A 103 -23.45 -8.27 -7.08
C ILE A 103 -23.72 -6.77 -6.94
N GLY A 104 -24.42 -6.17 -7.90
CA GLY A 104 -24.74 -4.74 -7.89
C GLY A 104 -23.56 -3.81 -8.10
N TYR A 105 -22.48 -4.27 -8.76
CA TYR A 105 -21.30 -3.46 -9.06
C TYR A 105 -21.29 -3.03 -10.52
N ARG A 106 -21.03 -1.73 -10.76
CA ARG A 106 -20.92 -1.14 -12.09
C ARG A 106 -19.86 -0.05 -12.08
N VAL A 107 -18.90 -0.13 -13.01
CA VAL A 107 -17.86 0.87 -13.16
C VAL A 107 -18.34 2.04 -14.02
N GLU A 108 -19.17 1.78 -15.03
CA GLU A 108 -19.56 2.76 -16.05
C GLU A 108 -20.58 3.79 -15.58
N GLU A 109 -21.60 3.39 -14.80
CA GLU A 109 -22.59 4.33 -14.22
C GLU A 109 -21.94 5.44 -13.40
N TRP A 110 -20.84 5.11 -12.75
CA TRP A 110 -20.07 6.07 -11.95
C TRP A 110 -19.41 7.16 -12.80
N ARG A 111 -19.04 6.86 -14.06
CA ARG A 111 -18.45 7.83 -14.99
C ARG A 111 -19.50 8.71 -15.65
N GLU A 112 -20.68 8.19 -15.92
CA GLU A 112 -21.78 8.90 -16.60
C GLU A 112 -22.48 9.89 -15.65
N GLU A 113 -22.75 9.52 -14.41
CA GLU A 113 -23.41 10.39 -13.41
C GLU A 113 -22.56 11.60 -12.98
N GLN A 114 -21.24 11.55 -13.16
CA GLN A 114 -20.32 12.65 -12.82
C GLN A 114 -19.89 13.48 -14.03
N ALA A 115 -20.37 13.15 -15.22
CA ALA A 115 -20.20 13.95 -16.41
C ALA A 115 -21.22 15.12 -16.43
N GLU A 116 -21.18 16.01 -15.43
CA GLU A 116 -21.47 17.40 -15.79
C GLU A 116 -20.49 17.78 -16.90
N PRO A 117 -20.91 18.51 -17.94
CA PRO A 117 -20.01 18.92 -19.00
C PRO A 117 -18.91 19.77 -18.37
N LEU A 118 -17.85 19.09 -17.92
CA LEU A 118 -16.56 19.73 -17.68
C LEU A 118 -16.27 20.52 -18.93
N ALA A 119 -15.94 21.81 -18.75
CA ALA A 119 -15.53 22.73 -19.81
C ALA A 119 -14.71 21.99 -20.87
N PRO A 120 -14.84 22.36 -22.17
CA PRO A 120 -14.35 21.59 -23.31
C PRO A 120 -12.96 21.08 -22.99
N ALA A 121 -12.78 19.78 -23.12
CA ALA A 121 -11.56 19.07 -22.78
C ALA A 121 -10.37 19.85 -23.36
N HIS A 122 -9.80 20.76 -22.58
CA HIS A 122 -8.40 21.08 -22.75
C HIS A 122 -7.73 19.72 -22.70
N ALA A 123 -7.08 19.31 -23.79
CA ALA A 123 -6.35 18.06 -23.90
C ALA A 123 -5.67 17.85 -22.56
N ARG A 124 -6.12 16.85 -21.76
CA ARG A 124 -5.72 16.73 -20.35
C ARG A 124 -4.23 16.60 -20.36
N SER A 125 -3.55 17.64 -19.90
CA SER A 125 -2.11 17.77 -20.07
C SER A 125 -1.43 16.63 -19.33
N ARG A 126 -0.49 15.98 -19.98
CA ARG A 126 0.44 15.05 -19.32
C ARG A 126 1.57 15.91 -18.71
N PRO A 127 1.48 16.30 -17.43
CA PRO A 127 2.33 17.36 -16.87
C PRO A 127 3.82 17.01 -16.83
N LEU A 128 4.20 15.75 -17.04
CA LEU A 128 5.60 15.32 -17.03
C LEU A 128 6.19 15.07 -18.44
N ASP A 129 5.43 15.22 -19.53
CA ASP A 129 5.88 14.83 -20.88
C ASP A 129 7.16 15.55 -21.34
N SER A 130 7.37 16.80 -20.92
CA SER A 130 8.60 17.53 -21.26
C SER A 130 9.86 16.95 -20.60
N GLY A 131 9.73 16.21 -19.50
CA GLY A 131 10.85 15.65 -18.74
C GLY A 131 10.81 14.15 -18.53
N VAL A 132 9.72 13.44 -18.84
CA VAL A 132 9.63 12.01 -18.67
C VAL A 132 10.28 11.25 -19.84
N VAL A 133 10.99 10.17 -19.55
CA VAL A 133 11.53 9.21 -20.52
C VAL A 133 10.97 7.84 -20.17
N GLU A 134 10.02 7.35 -20.96
CA GLU A 134 9.38 6.05 -20.78
C GLU A 134 10.24 4.95 -21.41
N THR A 135 11.14 4.35 -20.63
CA THR A 135 12.21 3.48 -21.16
C THR A 135 11.72 2.16 -21.73
N ARG A 136 10.55 1.65 -21.32
CA ARG A 136 10.06 0.33 -21.75
C ARG A 136 9.89 0.17 -23.25
N ALA A 137 9.56 1.25 -23.95
CA ALA A 137 9.36 1.26 -25.41
C ALA A 137 10.65 1.58 -26.20
N LEU A 138 11.78 1.83 -25.51
CA LEU A 138 13.01 2.30 -26.13
C LEU A 138 14.03 1.17 -26.33
N ASN A 139 14.96 1.42 -27.24
CA ASN A 139 16.22 0.68 -27.38
C ASN A 139 17.41 1.58 -27.00
N ASP A 140 18.64 1.04 -27.03
CA ASP A 140 19.84 1.81 -26.65
C ASP A 140 19.98 3.13 -27.42
N THR A 141 19.75 3.15 -28.73
CA THR A 141 19.89 4.34 -29.58
C THR A 141 18.81 5.40 -29.27
N THR A 142 17.55 4.96 -29.15
CA THR A 142 16.43 5.87 -28.87
C THR A 142 16.48 6.39 -27.45
N LEU A 143 16.99 5.60 -26.49
CA LEU A 143 17.24 6.05 -25.12
C LEU A 143 18.24 7.21 -25.10
N LEU A 144 19.41 7.05 -25.77
CA LEU A 144 20.44 8.09 -25.82
C LEU A 144 19.92 9.40 -26.43
N ARG A 145 19.12 9.29 -27.51
CA ARG A 145 18.47 10.45 -28.13
C ARG A 145 17.49 11.12 -27.15
N SER A 146 16.60 10.35 -26.54
CA SER A 146 15.60 10.88 -25.59
C SER A 146 16.24 11.55 -24.37
N LEU A 147 17.39 11.06 -23.91
CA LEU A 147 18.16 11.70 -22.85
C LEU A 147 18.79 13.02 -23.33
N ALA A 148 19.37 13.02 -24.53
CA ALA A 148 19.98 14.22 -25.12
C ALA A 148 18.95 15.33 -25.36
N ASP A 149 17.76 15.00 -25.87
CA ASP A 149 16.65 15.93 -26.10
C ASP A 149 16.19 16.62 -24.80
N ARG A 150 16.42 15.99 -23.63
CA ARG A 150 16.14 16.53 -22.30
C ARG A 150 17.39 17.11 -21.61
N GLY A 151 18.43 17.40 -22.38
CA GLY A 151 19.66 18.00 -21.87
C GLY A 151 20.54 17.08 -21.03
N LEU A 152 20.33 15.75 -21.09
CA LEU A 152 21.18 14.74 -20.45
C LEU A 152 22.06 14.07 -21.50
N ALA A 153 23.26 14.62 -21.71
CA ALA A 153 24.23 13.98 -22.59
C ALA A 153 24.70 12.65 -21.97
N ALA A 154 24.34 11.55 -22.61
CA ALA A 154 24.87 10.23 -22.25
C ALA A 154 26.10 9.93 -23.12
N LYS A 155 27.19 9.50 -22.47
CA LYS A 155 28.42 9.06 -23.14
C LYS A 155 28.52 7.53 -23.06
N PRO A 156 29.04 6.86 -24.13
CA PRO A 156 29.48 5.49 -23.98
C PRO A 156 30.47 5.42 -22.81
N GLY A 157 30.24 4.51 -21.87
CA GLY A 157 31.19 4.31 -20.78
C GLY A 157 32.50 3.74 -21.27
N SER A 158 33.54 3.80 -20.43
CA SER A 158 34.86 3.20 -20.69
C SER A 158 34.80 1.68 -20.88
N SER A 159 33.74 1.01 -20.48
CA SER A 159 33.40 -0.37 -20.83
C SER A 159 32.15 -0.38 -21.68
N ASP A 160 32.05 -1.29 -22.67
CA ASP A 160 30.85 -1.46 -23.52
C ASP A 160 29.57 -1.83 -22.77
N ALA A 161 29.65 -2.02 -21.46
CA ALA A 161 28.55 -2.50 -20.62
C ALA A 161 27.60 -1.39 -20.10
N HIS A 162 27.98 -0.10 -20.21
CA HIS A 162 27.21 0.99 -19.58
C HIS A 162 27.11 2.23 -20.49
N HIS A 163 26.00 2.96 -20.34
CA HIS A 163 25.87 4.37 -20.73
C HIS A 163 26.09 5.25 -19.50
N THR A 164 26.95 6.26 -19.57
CA THR A 164 27.21 7.18 -18.44
C THR A 164 26.45 8.48 -18.62
N VAL A 165 25.70 8.88 -17.59
CA VAL A 165 24.95 10.12 -17.51
C VAL A 165 25.44 10.92 -16.31
N GLN A 166 25.53 12.25 -16.43
CA GLN A 166 25.96 13.13 -15.34
C GLN A 166 24.85 14.09 -14.92
N CYS A 167 24.67 14.24 -13.60
CA CYS A 167 23.76 15.20 -13.00
C CYS A 167 24.30 15.73 -11.66
N ASP A 168 23.63 16.71 -11.05
CA ASP A 168 23.97 17.17 -9.71
C ASP A 168 23.37 16.26 -8.63
N ALA A 169 22.12 15.83 -8.84
CA ALA A 169 21.42 14.94 -7.91
C ALA A 169 20.68 13.81 -8.66
N VAL A 170 20.83 12.58 -8.16
CA VAL A 170 20.03 11.44 -8.61
C VAL A 170 19.15 10.96 -7.48
N ILE A 171 17.85 10.77 -7.78
CA ILE A 171 16.82 10.36 -6.82
C ILE A 171 16.23 9.03 -7.29
N VAL A 172 16.18 8.04 -6.40
CA VAL A 172 15.60 6.73 -6.69
C VAL A 172 14.21 6.63 -6.05
N GLY A 173 13.19 6.62 -6.88
CA GLY A 173 11.78 6.64 -6.49
C GLY A 173 11.14 8.02 -6.65
N SER A 174 9.96 8.04 -7.25
CA SER A 174 9.18 9.25 -7.57
C SER A 174 8.02 9.52 -6.61
N GLY A 175 7.92 8.73 -5.52
CA GLY A 175 6.86 8.81 -4.52
C GLY A 175 6.91 10.06 -3.64
N CYS A 176 6.24 10.02 -2.49
CA CYS A 176 6.06 11.15 -1.57
C CYS A 176 7.35 11.90 -1.25
N GLY A 177 8.45 11.20 -0.93
CA GLY A 177 9.71 11.85 -0.61
C GLY A 177 10.48 12.27 -1.86
N GLY A 178 10.57 11.37 -2.85
CA GLY A 178 11.37 11.63 -4.06
C GLY A 178 10.81 12.74 -4.92
N GLY A 179 9.49 12.85 -5.05
CA GLY A 179 8.84 13.95 -5.78
C GLY A 179 9.13 15.31 -5.17
N VAL A 180 9.02 15.43 -3.83
CA VAL A 180 9.36 16.66 -3.10
C VAL A 180 10.85 16.99 -3.26
N ALA A 181 11.74 16.00 -3.07
CA ALA A 181 13.17 16.22 -3.23
C ALA A 181 13.53 16.68 -4.65
N ALA A 182 12.91 16.10 -5.67
CA ALA A 182 13.13 16.49 -7.06
C ALA A 182 12.73 17.95 -7.30
N ALA A 183 11.55 18.37 -6.82
CA ALA A 183 11.07 19.74 -6.97
C ALA A 183 11.97 20.75 -6.26
N MET A 184 12.35 20.46 -5.01
CA MET A 184 13.16 21.36 -4.21
C MET A 184 14.57 21.55 -4.79
N LEU A 185 15.21 20.48 -5.24
CA LEU A 185 16.54 20.53 -5.82
C LEU A 185 16.52 21.18 -7.22
N ALA A 186 15.56 20.84 -8.07
CA ALA A 186 15.42 21.47 -9.39
C ALA A 186 15.10 22.95 -9.28
N SER A 187 14.24 23.37 -8.33
CA SER A 187 13.96 24.78 -8.04
C SER A 187 15.17 25.55 -7.51
N SER A 188 16.13 24.86 -6.93
CA SER A 188 17.41 25.44 -6.50
C SER A 188 18.47 25.49 -7.63
N GLY A 189 18.09 25.16 -8.87
CA GLY A 189 18.95 25.24 -10.06
C GLY A 189 19.89 24.04 -10.24
N TYR A 190 19.63 22.91 -9.58
CA TYR A 190 20.40 21.68 -9.76
C TYR A 190 19.81 20.81 -10.86
N LYS A 191 20.69 20.14 -11.60
CA LYS A 191 20.32 19.14 -12.59
C LYS A 191 19.92 17.84 -11.89
N VAL A 192 18.64 17.50 -11.93
CA VAL A 192 18.05 16.38 -11.21
C VAL A 192 17.63 15.28 -12.16
N VAL A 193 17.98 14.03 -11.81
CA VAL A 193 17.47 12.82 -12.48
C VAL A 193 16.71 11.98 -11.47
N VAL A 194 15.47 11.61 -11.79
CA VAL A 194 14.64 10.71 -10.99
C VAL A 194 14.56 9.36 -11.69
N ILE A 195 14.82 8.28 -10.96
CA ILE A 195 14.70 6.90 -11.42
C ILE A 195 13.46 6.28 -10.83
N GLU A 196 12.52 5.85 -11.66
CA GLU A 196 11.28 5.18 -11.26
C GLU A 196 11.14 3.83 -11.97
N LYS A 197 10.91 2.76 -11.21
CA LYS A 197 10.73 1.42 -11.79
C LYS A 197 9.36 1.20 -12.41
N GLY A 198 8.35 1.91 -11.90
CA GLY A 198 6.99 1.91 -12.41
C GLY A 198 6.83 2.74 -13.67
N ASP A 199 5.63 2.71 -14.20
CA ASP A 199 5.27 3.44 -15.43
C ASP A 199 4.56 4.76 -15.07
N TYR A 200 4.46 5.68 -16.04
CA TYR A 200 3.77 6.95 -15.90
C TYR A 200 2.33 6.83 -16.39
N PHE A 201 1.40 7.25 -15.56
CA PHE A 201 -0.03 7.28 -15.85
C PHE A 201 -0.61 8.64 -15.53
N THR A 202 -1.59 9.07 -16.33
CA THR A 202 -2.39 10.27 -16.13
C THR A 202 -3.86 9.90 -15.91
N ALA A 203 -4.71 10.90 -15.70
CA ALA A 203 -6.14 10.68 -15.49
C ALA A 203 -6.78 9.83 -16.61
N ASP A 204 -6.35 10.02 -17.87
CA ASP A 204 -6.89 9.29 -19.01
C ASP A 204 -6.45 7.82 -19.08
N ASP A 205 -5.33 7.48 -18.42
CA ASP A 205 -4.79 6.12 -18.37
C ASP A 205 -5.41 5.25 -17.28
N TYR A 206 -6.11 5.85 -16.31
CA TYR A 206 -6.71 5.14 -15.19
C TYR A 206 -8.06 4.54 -15.55
N SER A 207 -8.13 3.21 -15.55
CA SER A 207 -9.35 2.48 -15.94
C SER A 207 -10.40 2.38 -14.83
N SER A 208 -10.04 2.63 -13.56
CA SER A 208 -10.86 2.32 -12.37
C SER A 208 -11.24 0.84 -12.21
N ILE A 209 -10.66 -0.04 -13.02
CA ILE A 209 -10.90 -1.48 -12.98
C ILE A 209 -9.84 -2.14 -12.09
N GLU A 210 -10.30 -2.89 -11.09
CA GLU A 210 -9.45 -3.44 -10.03
C GLU A 210 -8.27 -4.28 -10.57
N GLY A 211 -8.54 -5.32 -11.36
CA GLY A 211 -7.51 -6.24 -11.83
C GLY A 211 -6.36 -5.57 -12.57
N PRO A 212 -6.62 -4.87 -13.69
CA PRO A 212 -5.61 -4.13 -14.43
C PRO A 212 -4.90 -3.05 -13.61
N SER A 213 -5.64 -2.31 -12.75
CA SER A 213 -5.05 -1.25 -11.94
C SER A 213 -4.11 -1.81 -10.88
N MET A 214 -4.50 -2.88 -10.17
CA MET A 214 -3.63 -3.53 -9.20
C MET A 214 -2.36 -4.07 -9.86
N GLU A 215 -2.47 -4.63 -11.06
CA GLU A 215 -1.32 -5.16 -11.79
C GLU A 215 -0.31 -4.10 -12.20
N ARG A 216 -0.80 -2.92 -12.64
CA ARG A 216 0.03 -1.85 -13.21
C ARG A 216 0.55 -0.86 -12.18
N LEU A 217 -0.20 -0.62 -11.10
CA LEU A 217 0.05 0.47 -10.16
C LEU A 217 0.65 0.02 -8.82
N PHE A 218 0.55 -1.29 -8.49
CA PHE A 218 0.98 -1.79 -7.20
C PHE A 218 2.14 -2.78 -7.28
N GLU A 219 2.95 -2.78 -6.24
CA GLU A 219 4.02 -3.75 -6.07
C GLU A 219 3.47 -5.18 -6.14
N ARG A 220 4.05 -6.01 -7.01
CA ARG A 220 3.63 -7.40 -7.24
C ARG A 220 2.14 -7.57 -7.59
N GLY A 221 1.54 -6.55 -8.20
CA GLY A 221 0.12 -6.59 -8.56
C GLY A 221 -0.81 -6.59 -7.34
N GLY A 222 -0.41 -5.95 -6.24
CA GLY A 222 -1.18 -5.90 -4.99
C GLY A 222 -1.18 -7.21 -4.18
N ILE A 223 -0.53 -8.27 -4.67
CA ILE A 223 -0.41 -9.55 -3.96
C ILE A 223 0.94 -9.56 -3.24
N PHE A 224 1.02 -8.78 -2.19
CA PHE A 224 2.21 -8.68 -1.38
C PHE A 224 1.86 -8.89 0.10
N CYS A 225 2.59 -9.76 0.78
CA CYS A 225 2.40 -10.01 2.20
C CYS A 225 3.73 -10.20 2.91
N THR A 226 3.69 -10.08 4.23
CA THR A 226 4.84 -10.44 5.07
C THR A 226 5.17 -11.93 4.91
N SER A 227 6.45 -12.30 5.06
CA SER A 227 6.92 -13.69 4.92
C SER A 227 6.30 -14.66 5.92
N ASN A 228 5.81 -14.13 7.04
CA ASN A 228 5.07 -14.91 8.05
C ASN A 228 3.56 -14.95 7.79
N VAL A 229 3.11 -14.49 6.62
CA VAL A 229 1.70 -14.49 6.18
C VAL A 229 0.76 -13.90 7.25
N THR A 230 1.16 -12.77 7.82
CA THR A 230 0.40 -12.09 8.89
C THR A 230 -0.29 -10.84 8.38
N THR A 231 0.38 -10.09 7.46
CA THR A 231 -0.09 -8.79 6.99
C THR A 231 -0.04 -8.69 5.48
N MET A 232 -1.16 -8.32 4.87
CA MET A 232 -1.25 -7.92 3.47
C MET A 232 -0.76 -6.47 3.33
N LEU A 233 0.03 -6.20 2.29
CA LEU A 233 0.66 -4.91 2.08
C LEU A 233 0.24 -4.30 0.74
N PHE A 234 -0.17 -3.05 0.78
CA PHE A 234 -0.47 -2.26 -0.40
C PHE A 234 0.60 -1.17 -0.56
N THR A 235 1.33 -1.22 -1.66
CA THR A 235 2.47 -0.33 -1.94
C THR A 235 2.42 0.10 -3.40
N GLY A 236 2.39 1.39 -3.66
CA GLY A 236 2.39 1.93 -5.02
C GLY A 236 3.72 1.65 -5.72
N ALA A 237 3.66 1.25 -6.99
CA ALA A 237 4.81 0.97 -7.86
C ALA A 237 4.60 1.64 -9.23
N THR A 238 4.39 2.93 -9.23
CA THR A 238 4.11 3.80 -10.36
C THR A 238 4.73 5.18 -10.12
N VAL A 239 4.83 6.03 -11.13
CA VAL A 239 5.18 7.44 -10.93
C VAL A 239 4.20 8.06 -9.92
N GLY A 240 4.73 8.80 -8.95
CA GLY A 240 3.96 9.29 -7.79
C GLY A 240 3.92 8.32 -6.62
N GLY A 241 4.32 7.05 -6.81
CA GLY A 241 4.35 6.04 -5.75
C GLY A 241 3.03 5.91 -5.00
N GLY A 242 3.09 5.88 -3.68
CA GLY A 242 1.90 5.79 -2.83
C GLY A 242 0.93 6.97 -2.96
N SER A 243 1.40 8.18 -3.33
CA SER A 243 0.51 9.34 -3.48
C SER A 243 -0.40 9.26 -4.71
N ALA A 244 -0.01 8.50 -5.74
CA ALA A 244 -0.85 8.25 -6.92
C ALA A 244 -2.01 7.30 -6.61
N VAL A 245 -1.86 6.39 -5.63
CA VAL A 245 -2.81 5.30 -5.35
C VAL A 245 -3.39 5.31 -3.94
N ASN A 246 -3.10 6.33 -3.13
CA ASN A 246 -3.65 6.45 -1.77
C ASN A 246 -5.13 6.89 -1.77
N TRP A 247 -5.74 6.90 -0.61
CA TRP A 247 -7.14 7.26 -0.38
C TRP A 247 -7.35 8.74 -0.01
N SER A 248 -6.44 9.60 -0.43
CA SER A 248 -6.48 11.07 -0.31
C SER A 248 -6.38 11.65 1.11
N ALA A 249 -6.35 10.87 2.17
CA ALA A 249 -6.25 11.40 3.53
C ALA A 249 -4.95 12.18 3.77
N CYS A 250 -5.07 13.43 4.23
CA CYS A 250 -4.00 14.41 4.43
C CYS A 250 -3.91 14.87 5.88
N ILE A 251 -3.70 13.94 6.79
CA ILE A 251 -3.66 14.21 8.22
C ILE A 251 -2.25 14.68 8.61
N ARG A 252 -2.16 15.81 9.30
CA ARG A 252 -0.89 16.34 9.83
C ARG A 252 -0.30 15.40 10.88
N THR A 253 1.01 15.41 11.02
CA THR A 253 1.69 14.68 12.09
C THR A 253 1.17 15.14 13.45
N PRO A 254 0.68 14.25 14.32
CA PRO A 254 0.19 14.62 15.64
C PRO A 254 1.28 15.28 16.50
N GLY A 255 0.89 16.30 17.28
CA GLY A 255 1.83 17.06 18.10
C GLY A 255 2.59 16.22 19.13
N GLU A 256 1.92 15.24 19.73
CA GLU A 256 2.53 14.28 20.67
C GLU A 256 3.62 13.43 19.99
N VAL A 257 3.44 13.09 18.72
CA VAL A 257 4.44 12.33 17.93
C VAL A 257 5.66 13.21 17.63
N LEU A 258 5.44 14.47 17.26
CA LEU A 258 6.51 15.42 17.03
C LEU A 258 7.33 15.66 18.30
N GLN A 259 6.69 15.75 19.46
CA GLN A 259 7.36 15.89 20.76
C GLN A 259 8.16 14.63 21.12
N GLU A 260 7.60 13.44 20.92
CA GLU A 260 8.30 12.16 21.09
C GLU A 260 9.58 12.13 20.25
N TRP A 261 9.47 12.40 18.94
CA TRP A 261 10.62 12.36 18.05
C TRP A 261 11.69 13.40 18.38
N SER A 262 11.27 14.58 18.80
CA SER A 262 12.22 15.62 19.20
C SER A 262 12.94 15.28 20.51
N ARG A 263 12.21 14.85 21.55
CA ARG A 263 12.76 14.68 22.91
C ARG A 263 13.37 13.29 23.11
N GLU A 264 12.65 12.22 22.74
CA GLU A 264 13.09 10.85 23.05
C GLU A 264 14.07 10.31 22.00
N HIS A 265 13.92 10.74 20.73
CA HIS A 265 14.82 10.33 19.66
C HIS A 265 15.94 11.36 19.38
N GLY A 266 15.94 12.51 20.07
CA GLY A 266 16.96 13.53 19.92
C GLY A 266 17.00 14.19 18.53
N LEU A 267 15.82 14.39 17.93
CA LEU A 267 15.67 14.94 16.59
C LEU A 267 14.97 16.31 16.64
N PRO A 268 15.69 17.41 16.92
CA PRO A 268 15.13 18.73 17.19
C PRO A 268 14.35 19.33 15.99
N LEU A 269 14.58 18.84 14.78
CA LEU A 269 13.85 19.24 13.58
C LEU A 269 12.34 19.18 13.81
N PHE A 270 11.83 18.13 14.43
CA PHE A 270 10.40 17.89 14.60
C PHE A 270 9.69 18.85 15.58
N ALA A 271 10.44 19.51 16.47
CA ALA A 271 9.92 20.57 17.33
C ALA A 271 10.20 21.99 16.77
N SER A 272 10.78 22.09 15.58
CA SER A 272 11.15 23.37 15.00
C SER A 272 9.95 24.02 14.27
N PRO A 273 9.84 25.38 14.29
CA PRO A 273 8.88 26.08 13.44
C PRO A 273 9.07 25.78 11.95
N GLY A 274 10.27 25.39 11.52
CA GLY A 274 10.57 25.03 10.14
C GLY A 274 9.84 23.76 9.69
N TYR A 275 9.63 22.79 10.59
CA TYR A 275 8.86 21.59 10.24
C TYR A 275 7.36 21.88 10.12
N GLU A 276 6.82 22.75 10.97
CA GLU A 276 5.43 23.19 10.87
C GLU A 276 5.18 23.96 9.57
N GLN A 277 6.06 24.91 9.24
CA GLN A 277 6.01 25.62 7.95
C GLN A 277 6.14 24.65 6.75
N ALA A 278 6.89 23.56 6.88
CA ALA A 278 6.96 22.54 5.84
C ALA A 278 5.64 21.79 5.67
N MET A 279 4.93 21.47 6.78
CA MET A 279 3.60 20.90 6.69
C MET A 279 2.61 21.84 5.99
N ASP A 280 2.66 23.14 6.29
CA ASP A 280 1.84 24.16 5.62
C ASP A 280 2.14 24.25 4.12
N ALA A 281 3.41 24.32 3.76
CA ALA A 281 3.85 24.38 2.36
C ALA A 281 3.41 23.13 1.57
N VAL A 282 3.52 21.95 2.18
CA VAL A 282 3.09 20.68 1.57
C VAL A 282 1.57 20.66 1.40
N CYS A 283 0.80 20.98 2.43
CA CYS A 283 -0.67 21.03 2.33
C CYS A 283 -1.14 22.03 1.27
N THR A 284 -0.53 23.21 1.23
CA THR A 284 -0.82 24.25 0.22
C THR A 284 -0.51 23.73 -1.19
N ARG A 285 0.67 23.12 -1.40
CA ARG A 285 1.06 22.61 -2.73
C ARG A 285 0.17 21.49 -3.22
N LEU A 286 -0.26 20.60 -2.33
CA LEU A 286 -1.21 19.54 -2.65
C LEU A 286 -2.65 20.05 -2.80
N GLY A 287 -2.93 21.31 -2.46
CA GLY A 287 -4.28 21.86 -2.43
C GLY A 287 -5.18 21.08 -1.51
N VAL A 288 -4.72 20.84 -0.28
CA VAL A 288 -5.50 20.13 0.74
C VAL A 288 -6.72 20.94 1.12
N THR A 289 -7.89 20.31 1.13
CA THR A 289 -9.16 20.90 1.58
C THR A 289 -9.74 20.11 2.75
N ASP A 290 -10.47 20.80 3.62
CA ASP A 290 -11.16 20.20 4.77
C ASP A 290 -12.63 19.88 4.44
N GLY A 291 -13.14 20.38 3.31
CA GLY A 291 -14.53 20.23 2.88
C GLY A 291 -14.81 18.85 2.26
N CYS A 292 -16.08 18.45 2.38
CA CYS A 292 -16.64 17.30 1.69
C CYS A 292 -18.12 17.57 1.41
N LEU A 293 -18.46 17.93 0.16
CA LEU A 293 -19.85 18.24 -0.20
C LEU A 293 -20.76 17.02 -0.11
N GLN A 294 -20.22 15.84 -0.43
CA GLN A 294 -20.98 14.58 -0.42
C GLN A 294 -20.13 13.44 0.09
N GLU A 295 -20.49 12.88 1.24
CA GLU A 295 -19.83 11.68 1.76
C GLU A 295 -20.31 10.42 1.04
N GLY A 296 -19.40 9.48 0.83
CA GLY A 296 -19.70 8.13 0.37
C GLY A 296 -20.46 7.31 1.42
N PHE A 297 -21.06 6.20 0.98
CA PHE A 297 -21.90 5.33 1.81
C PHE A 297 -21.20 4.90 3.11
N GLN A 298 -19.96 4.47 3.06
CA GLN A 298 -19.24 3.95 4.23
C GLN A 298 -18.97 5.04 5.28
N ASN A 299 -18.64 6.27 4.84
CA ASN A 299 -18.45 7.41 5.76
C ASN A 299 -19.77 7.85 6.38
N LYS A 300 -20.88 7.84 5.62
CA LYS A 300 -22.22 8.08 6.17
C LYS A 300 -22.58 7.07 7.27
N VAL A 301 -22.23 5.80 7.08
CA VAL A 301 -22.39 4.75 8.09
C VAL A 301 -21.56 5.03 9.32
N LEU A 302 -20.28 5.36 9.16
CA LEU A 302 -19.37 5.69 10.25
C LEU A 302 -19.93 6.88 11.06
N ARG A 303 -20.28 7.98 10.39
CA ARG A 303 -20.82 9.19 11.01
C ARG A 303 -22.09 8.89 11.78
N ARG A 304 -23.09 8.27 11.13
CA ARG A 304 -24.37 7.93 11.77
C ARG A 304 -24.20 7.05 13.01
N GLY A 305 -23.31 6.05 12.93
CA GLY A 305 -23.06 5.17 14.08
C GLY A 305 -22.37 5.87 15.23
N CYS A 306 -21.42 6.75 14.94
CA CYS A 306 -20.77 7.57 15.96
C CYS A 306 -21.77 8.55 16.60
N GLU A 307 -22.57 9.26 15.81
CA GLU A 307 -23.61 10.18 16.30
C GLU A 307 -24.62 9.46 17.22
N ALA A 308 -25.08 8.27 16.81
CA ALA A 308 -25.99 7.45 17.63
C ALA A 308 -25.37 7.02 18.97
N LEU A 309 -24.04 6.96 19.07
CA LEU A 309 -23.31 6.62 20.30
C LEU A 309 -22.77 7.85 21.04
N GLY A 310 -23.06 9.07 20.58
CA GLY A 310 -22.50 10.29 21.15
C GLY A 310 -20.98 10.41 21.02
N LEU A 311 -20.40 9.83 19.99
CA LEU A 311 -18.95 9.80 19.74
C LEU A 311 -18.54 10.91 18.76
N PRO A 312 -17.38 11.55 18.95
CA PRO A 312 -16.87 12.57 18.03
C PRO A 312 -16.49 11.93 16.67
N VAL A 313 -16.73 12.67 15.60
CA VAL A 313 -16.32 12.31 14.23
C VAL A 313 -15.64 13.52 13.62
N ASP A 314 -14.37 13.36 13.29
CA ASP A 314 -13.57 14.40 12.68
C ASP A 314 -13.67 14.31 11.13
N ALA A 315 -13.74 15.46 10.46
CA ALA A 315 -13.53 15.53 9.02
C ALA A 315 -12.07 15.22 8.70
N VAL A 316 -11.83 14.50 7.62
CA VAL A 316 -10.47 14.19 7.17
C VAL A 316 -10.09 15.11 6.01
N PRO A 317 -9.06 15.96 6.16
CA PRO A 317 -8.52 16.77 5.08
C PRO A 317 -8.04 15.90 3.91
N ARG A 318 -8.24 16.37 2.66
CA ARG A 318 -7.96 15.59 1.45
C ARG A 318 -7.23 16.42 0.40
N ASN A 319 -6.34 15.78 -0.38
CA ASN A 319 -5.66 16.40 -1.52
C ASN A 319 -6.51 16.38 -2.80
N SER A 320 -7.77 16.79 -2.68
CA SER A 320 -8.75 16.88 -3.77
C SER A 320 -9.74 18.02 -3.49
N SER A 321 -10.57 18.38 -4.46
CA SER A 321 -11.64 19.37 -4.24
C SER A 321 -12.70 18.88 -3.26
N ASP A 322 -13.49 19.80 -2.72
CA ASP A 322 -14.61 19.49 -1.80
C ASP A 322 -15.69 18.64 -2.48
N GLY A 323 -15.87 18.82 -3.80
CA GLY A 323 -16.80 18.08 -4.63
C GLY A 323 -16.31 16.71 -5.10
N HIS A 324 -15.09 16.33 -4.75
CA HIS A 324 -14.51 15.06 -5.22
C HIS A 324 -15.30 13.84 -4.71
N TYR A 325 -15.98 13.18 -5.63
CA TYR A 325 -16.78 11.98 -5.37
C TYR A 325 -16.27 10.80 -6.20
N CYS A 326 -15.13 10.20 -5.79
CA CYS A 326 -14.44 9.14 -6.51
C CYS A 326 -14.17 7.95 -5.61
N GLY A 327 -14.84 6.82 -5.85
CA GLY A 327 -14.63 5.57 -5.10
C GLY A 327 -13.39 4.78 -5.52
N SER A 328 -12.66 5.22 -6.57
CA SER A 328 -11.55 4.48 -7.17
C SER A 328 -10.17 5.14 -7.01
N CYS A 329 -10.00 6.06 -6.06
CA CYS A 329 -8.71 6.74 -5.81
C CYS A 329 -7.52 5.79 -5.60
N ASN A 330 -7.76 4.58 -5.11
CA ASN A 330 -6.76 3.52 -4.99
C ASN A 330 -6.30 2.95 -6.36
N PHE A 331 -6.99 3.25 -7.44
CA PHE A 331 -6.63 2.84 -8.81
C PHE A 331 -6.18 4.02 -9.67
N GLY A 332 -5.74 5.11 -9.03
CA GLY A 332 -5.53 6.40 -9.66
C GLY A 332 -6.82 7.21 -9.69
N CYS A 333 -6.73 8.48 -10.04
CA CYS A 333 -7.88 9.38 -10.09
C CYS A 333 -8.29 9.64 -11.55
N PRO A 334 -9.34 9.01 -12.09
CA PRO A 334 -9.72 9.18 -13.49
C PRO A 334 -10.31 10.57 -13.79
N THR A 335 -10.71 11.33 -12.75
CA THR A 335 -11.14 12.72 -12.89
C THR A 335 -9.97 13.72 -12.89
N GLY A 336 -8.77 13.27 -12.46
CA GLY A 336 -7.59 14.14 -12.32
C GLY A 336 -7.65 15.10 -11.14
N ASP A 337 -8.67 15.03 -10.29
CA ASP A 337 -8.86 15.95 -9.17
C ASP A 337 -7.95 15.64 -7.97
N LYS A 338 -7.65 14.37 -7.69
CA LYS A 338 -6.70 14.00 -6.64
C LYS A 338 -5.27 14.42 -7.03
N ARG A 339 -4.58 15.14 -6.15
CA ARG A 339 -3.27 15.74 -6.38
C ARG A 339 -2.16 14.95 -5.68
N GLY A 340 -1.55 14.01 -6.41
CA GLY A 340 -0.36 13.27 -5.97
C GLY A 340 0.94 14.03 -6.29
N THR A 341 2.08 13.42 -6.01
CA THR A 341 3.38 13.98 -6.39
C THR A 341 3.58 14.03 -7.90
N ASP A 342 2.94 13.13 -8.63
CA ASP A 342 2.90 13.02 -10.09
C ASP A 342 2.31 14.28 -10.75
N THR A 343 1.29 14.86 -10.14
CA THR A 343 0.60 16.06 -10.68
C THR A 343 1.02 17.37 -10.03
N THR A 344 1.84 17.31 -8.97
CA THR A 344 2.29 18.48 -8.20
C THR A 344 3.81 18.64 -8.23
N TRP A 345 4.50 18.02 -7.30
CA TRP A 345 5.94 18.19 -7.09
C TRP A 345 6.79 17.75 -8.29
N LEU A 346 6.46 16.63 -8.92
CA LEU A 346 7.20 16.19 -10.10
C LEU A 346 6.95 17.11 -11.30
N ALA A 347 5.75 17.67 -11.43
CA ALA A 347 5.47 18.67 -12.44
C ALA A 347 6.32 19.93 -12.22
N ASP A 348 6.45 20.40 -10.96
CA ASP A 348 7.36 21.50 -10.63
C ASP A 348 8.81 21.17 -10.97
N ALA A 349 9.26 19.96 -10.65
CA ALA A 349 10.61 19.51 -10.96
C ALA A 349 10.89 19.49 -12.47
N VAL A 350 9.99 18.90 -13.25
CA VAL A 350 10.11 18.81 -14.73
C VAL A 350 10.07 20.19 -15.37
N ASN A 351 9.19 21.08 -14.91
CA ASN A 351 9.15 22.47 -15.38
C ASN A 351 10.45 23.25 -15.07
N ARG A 352 11.29 22.73 -14.19
CA ARG A 352 12.63 23.26 -13.86
C ARG A 352 13.77 22.42 -14.46
N GLY A 353 13.46 21.54 -15.43
CA GLY A 353 14.45 20.76 -16.18
C GLY A 353 14.87 19.44 -15.52
N ALA A 354 14.16 18.95 -14.52
CA ALA A 354 14.38 17.60 -14.02
C ALA A 354 13.93 16.54 -15.04
N VAL A 355 14.62 15.41 -15.07
CA VAL A 355 14.30 14.29 -15.97
C VAL A 355 13.87 13.08 -15.14
N VAL A 356 12.75 12.47 -15.51
CA VAL A 356 12.19 11.28 -14.86
C VAL A 356 12.30 10.08 -15.80
N LEU A 357 13.09 9.06 -15.41
CA LEU A 357 13.23 7.81 -16.16
C LEU A 357 12.30 6.77 -15.57
N THR A 358 11.24 6.40 -16.31
CA THR A 358 10.29 5.35 -15.90
C THR A 358 10.69 4.00 -16.45
N GLY A 359 10.16 2.91 -15.88
CA GLY A 359 10.59 1.56 -16.26
C GLY A 359 12.09 1.34 -16.02
N CYS A 360 12.67 2.05 -15.06
CA CYS A 360 14.10 2.03 -14.77
C CYS A 360 14.34 1.71 -13.28
N LYS A 361 14.99 0.59 -12.99
CA LYS A 361 15.24 0.10 -11.63
C LYS A 361 16.69 0.37 -11.23
N ALA A 362 16.90 1.01 -10.08
CA ALA A 362 18.22 1.14 -9.48
C ALA A 362 18.70 -0.22 -8.93
N ASP A 363 19.93 -0.61 -9.30
CA ASP A 363 20.54 -1.85 -8.84
C ASP A 363 21.31 -1.63 -7.54
N ARG A 364 22.13 -0.58 -7.49
CA ARG A 364 22.95 -0.21 -6.33
C ARG A 364 23.51 1.21 -6.46
N PHE A 365 23.83 1.84 -5.35
CA PHE A 365 24.68 3.03 -5.31
C PHE A 365 26.15 2.65 -5.51
N ILE A 366 26.91 3.53 -6.13
CA ILE A 366 28.35 3.37 -6.34
C ILE A 366 29.08 4.13 -5.23
N LEU A 367 29.84 3.39 -4.43
CA LEU A 367 30.53 3.89 -3.27
C LEU A 367 32.04 3.75 -3.46
N GLU A 368 32.75 4.86 -3.22
CA GLU A 368 34.23 4.92 -3.21
C GLU A 368 34.75 5.07 -1.78
N SER A 369 36.00 4.71 -1.55
CA SER A 369 36.66 4.94 -0.28
C SER A 369 36.78 6.45 -0.01
N ASN A 370 36.43 6.87 1.18
CA ASN A 370 36.50 8.28 1.60
C ASN A 370 37.57 8.45 2.68
N SER A 371 38.58 9.21 2.38
CA SER A 371 39.63 9.65 3.37
C SER A 371 39.25 10.95 4.10
N GLY A 372 37.97 11.38 3.93
CA GLY A 372 37.49 12.69 4.35
C GLY A 372 37.38 12.90 5.85
N LYS A 373 37.42 14.17 6.24
CA LYS A 373 37.41 14.67 7.63
C LYS A 373 36.09 14.42 8.39
N ASN A 374 35.06 13.92 7.72
CA ASN A 374 33.67 13.83 8.26
C ASN A 374 33.35 12.50 8.95
N GLY A 375 34.32 11.61 9.17
CA GLY A 375 34.10 10.32 9.86
C GLY A 375 33.35 9.27 9.07
N ARG A 376 32.93 9.54 7.81
CA ARG A 376 32.33 8.59 6.91
C ARG A 376 33.39 7.89 6.07
N SER A 377 33.39 6.56 6.10
CA SER A 377 34.41 5.74 5.41
C SER A 377 34.21 5.64 3.90
N LYS A 378 33.04 6.04 3.40
CA LYS A 378 32.66 5.93 1.99
C LYS A 378 32.11 7.27 1.49
N LYS A 379 32.18 7.46 0.15
CA LYS A 379 31.55 8.55 -0.57
C LYS A 379 30.69 7.96 -1.69
N CYS A 380 29.45 8.43 -1.80
CA CYS A 380 28.59 8.05 -2.92
C CYS A 380 28.87 8.95 -4.12
N VAL A 381 29.13 8.34 -5.27
CA VAL A 381 29.45 9.04 -6.53
C VAL A 381 28.39 8.84 -7.61
N GLY A 382 27.28 8.18 -7.27
CA GLY A 382 26.17 7.92 -8.18
C GLY A 382 25.57 6.54 -7.99
N LEU A 383 24.93 6.04 -9.04
CA LEU A 383 24.27 4.73 -9.01
C LEU A 383 24.36 4.00 -10.35
N LEU A 384 24.12 2.70 -10.30
CA LEU A 384 23.89 1.83 -11.45
C LEU A 384 22.41 1.47 -11.51
N ALA A 385 21.82 1.59 -12.71
CA ALA A 385 20.42 1.27 -12.96
C ALA A 385 20.23 0.39 -14.20
N THR A 386 19.16 -0.40 -14.21
CA THR A 386 18.75 -1.25 -15.31
C THR A 386 17.40 -0.78 -15.83
N CYS A 387 17.31 -0.46 -17.13
CA CYS A 387 16.04 -0.20 -17.78
C CYS A 387 15.29 -1.52 -18.02
N LEU A 388 13.99 -1.53 -17.71
CA LEU A 388 13.13 -2.72 -17.80
C LEU A 388 12.54 -2.87 -19.22
N SER A 389 13.37 -2.64 -20.25
CA SER A 389 13.07 -2.80 -21.66
C SER A 389 13.88 -3.95 -22.26
N ASN A 390 13.28 -4.72 -23.15
CA ASN A 390 13.98 -5.76 -23.90
C ASN A 390 14.91 -5.18 -25.00
N GLY A 391 14.69 -3.91 -25.39
CA GLY A 391 15.49 -3.23 -26.41
C GLY A 391 16.71 -2.48 -25.86
N ILE A 392 16.81 -2.31 -24.55
CA ILE A 392 17.95 -1.65 -23.89
C ILE A 392 18.82 -2.72 -23.26
N THR A 393 20.02 -2.87 -23.79
CA THR A 393 20.96 -3.93 -23.38
C THR A 393 22.01 -3.45 -22.39
N LYS A 394 22.27 -2.13 -22.36
CA LYS A 394 23.29 -1.53 -21.51
C LYS A 394 22.68 -0.93 -20.25
N LYS A 395 23.40 -1.05 -19.13
CA LYS A 395 22.99 -0.38 -17.88
C LYS A 395 23.27 1.11 -17.95
N LEU A 396 22.57 1.87 -17.11
CA LEU A 396 22.84 3.29 -16.88
C LEU A 396 23.74 3.46 -15.66
N HIS A 397 24.92 4.08 -15.86
CA HIS A 397 25.75 4.60 -14.79
C HIS A 397 25.44 6.08 -14.64
N ILE A 398 24.74 6.47 -13.58
CA ILE A 398 24.38 7.86 -13.31
C ILE A 398 25.34 8.40 -12.26
N GLN A 399 26.24 9.28 -12.69
CA GLN A 399 27.18 9.99 -11.84
C GLN A 399 26.50 11.22 -11.25
N ALA A 400 26.58 11.39 -9.93
CA ALA A 400 25.92 12.48 -9.23
C ALA A 400 26.74 12.95 -8.03
N LYS A 401 26.65 14.23 -7.67
CA LYS A 401 27.23 14.80 -6.47
C LYS A 401 26.50 14.33 -5.21
N VAL A 402 25.17 14.16 -5.34
CA VAL A 402 24.26 13.68 -4.30
C VAL A 402 23.39 12.59 -4.85
N SER A 403 23.21 11.51 -4.07
CA SER A 403 22.33 10.40 -4.37
C SER A 403 21.30 10.26 -3.25
N ILE A 404 20.00 10.12 -3.63
CA ILE A 404 18.89 10.06 -2.69
C ILE A 404 18.12 8.77 -2.91
N SER A 405 18.00 7.94 -1.86
CA SER A 405 17.08 6.80 -1.83
C SER A 405 15.72 7.26 -1.35
N ALA A 406 14.71 7.17 -2.21
CA ALA A 406 13.32 7.50 -1.94
C ALA A 406 12.37 6.37 -2.40
N CYS A 407 12.85 5.11 -2.30
CA CYS A 407 12.18 3.92 -2.80
C CYS A 407 11.04 3.41 -1.90
N GLY A 408 10.78 4.09 -0.78
CA GLY A 408 9.84 3.66 0.25
C GLY A 408 10.43 2.63 1.20
N ALA A 409 9.76 2.43 2.34
CA ALA A 409 10.30 1.66 3.47
C ALA A 409 10.55 0.17 3.17
N LEU A 410 10.00 -0.37 2.09
CA LEU A 410 10.22 -1.77 1.71
C LEU A 410 11.38 -1.96 0.74
N MET A 411 11.74 -0.93 -0.06
CA MET A 411 12.75 -1.05 -1.11
C MET A 411 14.04 -0.29 -0.79
N THR A 412 14.01 0.75 0.03
CA THR A 412 15.21 1.48 0.47
C THR A 412 16.21 0.57 1.20
N PRO A 413 15.83 -0.27 2.18
CA PRO A 413 16.80 -1.14 2.85
C PRO A 413 17.52 -2.13 1.92
N PRO A 414 16.83 -2.87 1.02
CA PRO A 414 17.49 -3.74 0.07
C PRO A 414 18.48 -3.00 -0.84
N LEU A 415 18.12 -1.81 -1.32
CA LEU A 415 18.98 -1.00 -2.18
C LEU A 415 20.25 -0.54 -1.43
N LEU A 416 20.12 -0.09 -0.19
CA LEU A 416 21.29 0.30 0.63
C LEU A 416 22.20 -0.89 0.92
N ARG A 417 21.65 -2.07 1.21
CA ARG A 417 22.42 -3.30 1.44
C ARG A 417 23.12 -3.79 0.18
N SER A 418 22.44 -3.77 -0.98
CA SER A 418 23.06 -4.13 -2.27
C SER A 418 24.18 -3.20 -2.65
N SER A 419 24.21 -1.97 -2.10
CA SER A 419 25.28 -0.99 -2.25
C SER A 419 26.45 -1.22 -1.27
N GLY A 420 26.39 -2.23 -0.41
CA GLY A 420 27.44 -2.60 0.52
C GLY A 420 27.45 -1.82 1.84
N LEU A 421 26.33 -1.19 2.21
CA LEU A 421 26.15 -0.58 3.56
C LEU A 421 25.80 -1.66 4.58
N LYS A 422 26.31 -1.50 5.81
CA LYS A 422 26.26 -2.52 6.86
C LYS A 422 25.64 -2.04 8.18
N ASN A 423 25.22 -0.77 8.27
CA ASN A 423 24.63 -0.24 9.51
C ASN A 423 23.45 -1.16 9.93
N ARG A 424 23.48 -1.55 11.21
CA ARG A 424 22.52 -2.54 11.76
C ARG A 424 21.05 -2.11 11.71
N HIS A 425 20.78 -0.80 11.59
CA HIS A 425 19.42 -0.25 11.53
C HIS A 425 18.83 -0.29 10.12
N ILE A 426 19.62 -0.55 9.07
CA ILE A 426 19.12 -0.74 7.72
C ILE A 426 18.24 -1.99 7.69
N GLY A 427 16.95 -1.80 7.41
CA GLY A 427 15.94 -2.84 7.35
C GLY A 427 15.29 -3.19 8.69
N ARG A 428 15.69 -2.58 9.80
CA ARG A 428 15.06 -2.79 11.12
C ARG A 428 14.08 -1.66 11.43
N ASN A 429 13.30 -1.84 12.52
CA ASN A 429 12.31 -0.87 12.98
C ASN A 429 11.19 -0.61 11.96
N LEU A 430 10.81 -1.61 11.19
CA LEU A 430 9.68 -1.50 10.27
C LEU A 430 8.38 -1.39 11.07
N HIS A 431 7.64 -0.29 10.87
CA HIS A 431 6.30 -0.04 11.37
C HIS A 431 5.30 -0.09 10.21
N LEU A 432 4.09 -0.55 10.47
CA LEU A 432 3.12 -0.82 9.42
C LEU A 432 1.73 -0.19 9.64
N HIS A 433 1.42 0.33 10.84
CA HIS A 433 0.04 0.62 11.23
C HIS A 433 -0.86 -0.59 10.92
N PRO A 434 -0.78 -1.68 11.69
CA PRO A 434 -1.62 -2.84 11.43
C PRO A 434 -3.09 -2.46 11.51
N VAL A 435 -3.85 -2.91 10.52
CA VAL A 435 -5.28 -2.64 10.37
C VAL A 435 -6.06 -3.93 10.57
N SER A 436 -7.10 -3.86 11.40
CA SER A 436 -8.13 -4.89 11.52
C SER A 436 -9.50 -4.32 11.14
N MET A 437 -10.25 -5.04 10.30
CA MET A 437 -11.54 -4.56 9.76
C MET A 437 -12.72 -5.36 10.30
N ALA A 438 -13.88 -4.68 10.35
CA ALA A 438 -15.17 -5.30 10.48
C ALA A 438 -16.12 -4.78 9.40
N TRP A 439 -17.19 -5.50 9.19
CA TRP A 439 -18.20 -5.18 8.19
C TRP A 439 -19.61 -5.16 8.79
N GLY A 440 -20.49 -4.35 8.17
CA GLY A 440 -21.92 -4.32 8.47
C GLY A 440 -22.74 -4.31 7.20
N TYR A 441 -23.76 -5.15 7.13
CA TYR A 441 -24.70 -5.20 6.01
C TYR A 441 -25.89 -4.29 6.29
N PHE A 442 -26.23 -3.43 5.32
CA PHE A 442 -27.31 -2.45 5.34
C PHE A 442 -28.25 -2.68 4.16
N PRO A 443 -29.25 -3.55 4.27
CA PRO A 443 -30.18 -3.81 3.16
C PRO A 443 -30.90 -2.53 2.74
N GLU A 444 -31.28 -2.44 1.47
CA GLU A 444 -32.14 -1.39 0.97
C GLU A 444 -33.53 -1.56 1.59
N ASN A 445 -33.89 -0.68 2.49
CA ASN A 445 -35.17 -0.73 3.18
C ASN A 445 -36.11 0.30 2.57
N LYS A 446 -37.31 -0.12 2.22
CA LYS A 446 -38.36 0.78 1.70
C LYS A 446 -39.04 1.61 2.81
N GLN A 447 -38.76 1.31 4.06
CA GLN A 447 -39.34 1.98 5.24
C GLN A 447 -38.25 2.63 6.09
N GLY A 448 -38.23 3.94 6.17
CA GLY A 448 -37.29 4.74 6.96
C GLY A 448 -36.31 5.56 6.09
N ALA A 449 -35.47 6.40 6.70
CA ALA A 449 -34.43 7.15 6.01
C ALA A 449 -33.19 6.27 5.80
N PRO A 450 -33.05 5.55 4.66
CA PRO A 450 -31.94 4.67 4.44
C PRO A 450 -30.66 5.47 4.22
N ILE A 451 -29.52 4.92 4.68
CA ILE A 451 -28.23 5.44 4.27
C ILE A 451 -28.07 5.18 2.79
N THR A 452 -28.06 6.23 1.98
CA THR A 452 -27.99 6.13 0.51
C THR A 452 -26.56 5.90 0.00
N GLY A 453 -26.44 5.31 -1.21
CA GLY A 453 -25.18 5.05 -1.86
C GLY A 453 -24.75 3.59 -1.80
N LYS A 454 -23.64 3.26 -2.41
CA LYS A 454 -23.06 1.92 -2.47
C LYS A 454 -21.66 1.91 -1.87
N SER A 455 -21.18 0.76 -1.39
CA SER A 455 -19.93 0.63 -0.64
C SER A 455 -18.66 0.99 -1.43
N TYR A 456 -18.77 1.07 -2.73
CA TYR A 456 -17.66 1.38 -3.65
C TYR A 456 -17.75 2.80 -4.23
N GLU A 457 -18.70 3.64 -3.80
CA GLU A 457 -18.92 5.00 -4.30
C GLU A 457 -18.44 6.06 -3.30
N GLY A 458 -17.99 7.20 -3.84
CA GLY A 458 -17.67 8.40 -3.07
C GLY A 458 -16.26 8.48 -2.52
N GLY A 459 -15.96 9.56 -1.83
CA GLY A 459 -14.68 9.76 -1.17
C GLY A 459 -14.39 8.64 -0.16
N ILE A 460 -13.18 8.06 -0.23
CA ILE A 460 -12.87 6.84 0.53
C ILE A 460 -12.75 7.15 2.02
N ILE A 461 -11.87 8.09 2.39
CA ILE A 461 -11.70 8.55 3.77
C ILE A 461 -12.09 10.02 3.82
N THR A 462 -13.29 10.33 4.29
CA THR A 462 -13.79 11.69 4.47
C THR A 462 -14.11 12.01 5.94
N SER A 463 -14.16 10.97 6.75
CA SER A 463 -14.38 11.06 8.19
C SER A 463 -13.57 10.04 8.96
N MET A 464 -13.22 10.35 10.21
CA MET A 464 -12.55 9.42 11.12
C MET A 464 -13.09 9.57 12.55
N HIS A 465 -12.91 8.52 13.36
CA HIS A 465 -13.15 8.54 14.80
C HIS A 465 -11.89 8.14 15.56
N ARG A 466 -11.45 8.96 16.51
CA ARG A 466 -10.32 8.66 17.39
C ARG A 466 -10.79 7.86 18.60
N VAL A 467 -10.35 6.62 18.71
CA VAL A 467 -10.71 5.70 19.82
C VAL A 467 -9.81 5.93 21.02
N THR A 468 -8.50 6.03 20.77
CA THR A 468 -7.44 6.32 21.75
C THR A 468 -6.38 7.20 21.07
N GLU A 469 -5.36 7.65 21.81
CA GLU A 469 -4.20 8.32 21.22
C GLU A 469 -3.48 7.47 20.15
N ARG A 470 -3.64 6.13 20.21
CA ARG A 470 -2.97 5.18 19.34
C ARG A 470 -3.88 4.53 18.29
N THR A 471 -5.19 4.71 18.39
CA THR A 471 -6.15 3.98 17.55
C THR A 471 -7.15 4.93 16.93
N ILE A 472 -7.22 4.91 15.60
CA ILE A 472 -8.23 5.62 14.81
C ILE A 472 -9.08 4.63 14.01
N ILE A 473 -10.31 5.05 13.70
CA ILE A 473 -11.24 4.32 12.84
C ILE A 473 -11.46 5.13 11.57
N GLU A 474 -11.28 4.49 10.42
CA GLU A 474 -11.50 5.02 9.09
C GLU A 474 -12.24 3.99 8.22
N THR A 475 -12.63 4.40 7.01
CA THR A 475 -13.33 3.53 6.04
C THR A 475 -12.41 3.16 4.88
N PRO A 476 -12.42 1.87 4.42
CA PRO A 476 -11.60 1.44 3.29
C PRO A 476 -12.33 1.61 1.95
N ALA A 477 -11.59 1.44 0.86
CA ALA A 477 -12.15 1.08 -0.45
C ALA A 477 -11.92 -0.40 -0.72
N LEU A 478 -12.98 -1.16 -0.95
CA LEU A 478 -12.93 -2.54 -1.35
C LEU A 478 -13.72 -2.71 -2.64
N SER A 479 -13.00 -3.07 -3.71
CA SER A 479 -13.61 -3.50 -4.96
C SER A 479 -14.01 -4.99 -4.90
N PRO A 480 -14.77 -5.51 -5.85
CA PRO A 480 -15.31 -6.87 -5.78
C PRO A 480 -14.28 -7.97 -5.52
N GLY A 481 -13.11 -7.89 -6.15
CA GLY A 481 -12.04 -8.88 -5.97
C GLY A 481 -11.40 -8.80 -4.59
N GLY A 482 -11.09 -7.59 -4.10
CA GLY A 482 -10.57 -7.35 -2.75
C GLY A 482 -11.56 -7.79 -1.67
N PHE A 483 -12.83 -7.42 -1.82
CA PHE A 483 -13.90 -7.88 -0.92
C PHE A 483 -13.96 -9.41 -0.86
N ALA A 484 -14.06 -10.08 -2.02
CA ALA A 484 -14.13 -11.54 -2.12
C ALA A 484 -12.89 -12.24 -1.54
N ALA A 485 -11.71 -11.62 -1.73
CA ALA A 485 -10.46 -12.13 -1.17
C ALA A 485 -10.42 -12.01 0.37
N MET A 486 -11.02 -10.98 0.96
CA MET A 486 -10.96 -10.69 2.39
C MET A 486 -12.06 -11.35 3.20
N VAL A 487 -13.29 -11.41 2.68
CA VAL A 487 -14.42 -12.02 3.41
C VAL A 487 -14.10 -13.47 3.80
N PRO A 488 -14.37 -13.89 5.05
CA PRO A 488 -14.20 -15.28 5.49
C PRO A 488 -14.99 -16.24 4.59
N TRP A 489 -14.41 -17.39 4.30
CA TRP A 489 -15.08 -18.43 3.53
C TRP A 489 -15.53 -19.56 4.46
N GLU A 490 -16.82 -19.69 4.67
CA GLU A 490 -17.43 -20.75 5.45
C GLU A 490 -17.97 -21.87 4.54
N SER A 491 -18.61 -21.49 3.45
CA SER A 491 -19.13 -22.40 2.41
C SER A 491 -19.28 -21.66 1.10
N GLY A 492 -19.45 -22.39 0.00
CA GLY A 492 -19.73 -21.79 -1.30
C GLY A 492 -21.08 -21.06 -1.32
N ARG A 493 -22.08 -21.56 -0.57
CA ARG A 493 -23.39 -20.91 -0.44
C ARG A 493 -23.29 -19.59 0.32
N ASP A 494 -22.60 -19.57 1.47
CA ASP A 494 -22.40 -18.37 2.28
C ASP A 494 -21.64 -17.32 1.47
N MET A 495 -20.57 -17.72 0.78
CA MET A 495 -19.79 -16.80 -0.06
C MET A 495 -20.61 -16.13 -1.14
N LYS A 496 -21.50 -16.86 -1.81
CA LYS A 496 -22.42 -16.27 -2.81
C LYS A 496 -23.35 -15.25 -2.18
N GLU A 497 -23.87 -15.52 -0.98
CA GLU A 497 -24.72 -14.56 -0.26
C GLU A 497 -23.96 -13.30 0.13
N ARG A 498 -22.74 -13.44 0.67
CA ARG A 498 -21.87 -12.28 0.98
C ARG A 498 -21.62 -11.44 -0.27
N MET A 499 -21.34 -12.06 -1.42
CA MET A 499 -21.12 -11.33 -2.67
C MET A 499 -22.37 -10.59 -3.16
N ARG A 500 -23.57 -11.16 -3.01
CA ARG A 500 -24.83 -10.47 -3.33
C ARG A 500 -25.09 -9.24 -2.47
N GLN A 501 -24.55 -9.23 -1.25
CA GLN A 501 -24.64 -8.13 -0.29
C GLN A 501 -23.53 -7.06 -0.48
N PHE A 502 -22.58 -7.30 -1.39
CA PHE A 502 -21.38 -6.47 -1.59
C PHE A 502 -21.68 -4.97 -1.64
N ALA A 503 -22.56 -4.54 -2.54
CA ALA A 503 -22.86 -3.13 -2.76
C ALA A 503 -23.43 -2.40 -1.52
N ARG A 504 -23.98 -3.16 -0.56
CA ARG A 504 -24.60 -2.63 0.67
C ARG A 504 -23.90 -3.09 1.95
N THR A 505 -22.67 -3.60 1.82
CA THR A 505 -21.83 -3.98 2.96
C THR A 505 -20.80 -2.88 3.21
N ALA A 506 -20.99 -2.11 4.28
CA ALA A 506 -20.02 -1.12 4.74
C ALA A 506 -18.90 -1.77 5.53
N HIS A 507 -17.69 -1.25 5.35
CA HIS A 507 -16.53 -1.62 6.14
C HIS A 507 -16.01 -0.42 6.91
N ALA A 508 -15.50 -0.67 8.09
CA ALA A 508 -14.65 0.26 8.81
C ALA A 508 -13.49 -0.53 9.43
N PHE A 509 -12.38 0.15 9.63
CA PHE A 509 -11.18 -0.48 10.19
C PHE A 509 -10.61 0.32 11.37
N ALA A 510 -10.04 -0.42 12.31
CA ALA A 510 -9.18 0.13 13.34
C ALA A 510 -7.74 0.10 12.86
N LEU A 511 -7.11 1.27 12.81
CA LEU A 511 -5.69 1.47 12.53
C LEU A 511 -4.98 1.78 13.84
N VAL A 512 -3.89 1.07 14.12
CA VAL A 512 -3.14 1.23 15.36
C VAL A 512 -1.76 1.79 15.10
N ARG A 513 -1.37 2.83 15.86
CA ARG A 513 0.01 3.27 15.99
C ARG A 513 0.81 2.18 16.70
N ASP A 514 1.46 1.31 15.93
CA ASP A 514 2.18 0.16 16.43
C ASP A 514 3.46 0.55 17.19
N ARG A 515 3.69 -0.14 18.31
CA ARG A 515 4.94 -0.14 19.09
C ARG A 515 5.81 -1.35 18.77
N GLY A 516 5.20 -2.41 18.24
CA GLY A 516 5.93 -3.53 17.68
C GLY A 516 6.68 -3.11 16.43
N ALA A 517 7.81 -3.75 16.17
CA ALA A 517 8.60 -3.45 14.98
C ALA A 517 8.95 -4.73 14.23
N GLY A 518 8.88 -4.62 12.92
CA GLY A 518 9.31 -5.65 11.99
C GLY A 518 10.70 -5.40 11.41
N PHE A 519 11.01 -6.14 10.38
CA PHE A 519 12.23 -5.94 9.61
C PHE A 519 12.06 -6.32 8.13
N VAL A 520 12.81 -5.64 7.27
CA VAL A 520 12.99 -5.94 5.86
C VAL A 520 14.34 -6.63 5.69
N ASP A 521 14.33 -7.89 5.26
CA ASP A 521 15.53 -8.68 5.07
C ASP A 521 16.17 -8.41 3.71
N CYS A 522 15.41 -8.66 2.65
CA CYS A 522 15.78 -8.36 1.27
C CYS A 522 14.52 -8.00 0.48
N GLU A 523 14.68 -7.68 -0.82
CA GLU A 523 13.55 -7.37 -1.69
C GLU A 523 12.49 -8.48 -1.65
N GLY A 524 11.30 -8.11 -1.20
CA GLY A 524 10.16 -9.02 -1.09
C GLY A 524 10.15 -9.93 0.13
N ARG A 525 11.12 -9.84 1.03
CA ARG A 525 11.13 -10.59 2.29
C ARG A 525 11.13 -9.64 3.48
N LEU A 526 10.03 -9.60 4.18
CA LEU A 526 9.88 -8.82 5.41
C LEU A 526 9.03 -9.59 6.42
N ARG A 527 9.23 -9.28 7.69
CA ARG A 527 8.45 -9.85 8.80
C ARG A 527 7.92 -8.72 9.67
N PHE A 528 6.70 -8.88 10.12
CA PHE A 528 6.07 -8.01 11.10
C PHE A 528 5.11 -8.84 11.95
N THR A 529 5.04 -8.50 13.21
CA THR A 529 4.05 -9.09 14.15
C THR A 529 3.69 -8.01 15.16
N PRO A 530 2.41 -7.66 15.32
CA PRO A 530 1.96 -6.78 16.39
C PRO A 530 2.38 -7.32 17.75
N ASN A 531 2.82 -6.46 18.64
CA ASN A 531 3.11 -6.85 20.02
C ASN A 531 1.80 -7.00 20.84
N ARG A 532 1.91 -7.30 22.14
CA ARG A 532 0.73 -7.49 23.00
C ARG A 532 -0.10 -6.21 23.16
N ASP A 533 0.55 -5.06 23.25
CA ASP A 533 -0.13 -3.77 23.39
C ASP A 533 -0.83 -3.39 22.09
N ASP A 534 -0.19 -3.60 20.94
CA ASP A 534 -0.81 -3.39 19.63
C ASP A 534 -2.04 -4.29 19.43
N THR A 535 -1.92 -5.57 19.88
CA THR A 535 -3.04 -6.51 19.81
C THR A 535 -4.22 -6.07 20.69
N ARG A 536 -3.95 -5.48 21.87
CA ARG A 536 -4.97 -4.94 22.78
C ARG A 536 -5.67 -3.73 22.16
N GLU A 537 -4.91 -2.81 21.58
CA GLU A 537 -5.44 -1.63 20.86
C GLU A 537 -6.29 -2.05 19.66
N LEU A 538 -5.79 -2.99 18.84
CA LEU A 538 -6.55 -3.54 17.70
C LEU A 538 -7.88 -4.16 18.16
N ARG A 539 -7.88 -4.93 19.24
CA ARG A 539 -9.11 -5.52 19.78
C ARG A 539 -10.09 -4.43 20.24
N HIS A 540 -9.59 -3.43 20.96
CA HIS A 540 -10.41 -2.31 21.42
C HIS A 540 -11.02 -1.56 20.24
N GLY A 541 -10.21 -1.22 19.23
CA GLY A 541 -10.67 -0.56 18.03
C GLY A 541 -11.69 -1.38 17.25
N LEU A 542 -11.44 -2.69 17.07
CA LEU A 542 -12.36 -3.57 16.33
C LEU A 542 -13.72 -3.70 17.02
N ARG A 543 -13.75 -3.82 18.36
CA ARG A 543 -14.99 -3.80 19.17
C ARG A 543 -15.73 -2.47 19.00
N ARG A 544 -15.01 -1.33 18.94
CA ARG A 544 -15.59 -0.02 18.70
C ARG A 544 -16.18 0.08 17.30
N VAL A 545 -15.51 -0.44 16.27
CA VAL A 545 -16.05 -0.53 14.90
C VAL A 545 -17.36 -1.29 14.88
N LEU A 546 -17.43 -2.46 15.50
CA LEU A 546 -18.65 -3.28 15.55
C LEU A 546 -19.81 -2.54 16.24
N ARG A 547 -19.56 -1.87 17.37
CA ARG A 547 -20.58 -1.06 18.04
C ARG A 547 -21.10 0.08 17.16
N ILE A 548 -20.21 0.76 16.44
CA ILE A 548 -20.55 1.83 15.51
C ILE A 548 -21.44 1.29 14.39
N LEU A 549 -21.09 0.15 13.80
CA LEU A 549 -21.86 -0.49 12.73
C LEU A 549 -23.26 -0.91 13.20
N VAL A 550 -23.39 -1.47 14.40
CA VAL A 550 -24.70 -1.82 15.01
C VAL A 550 -25.52 -0.56 15.26
N ALA A 551 -24.93 0.46 15.86
CA ALA A 551 -25.61 1.74 16.16
C ALA A 551 -26.03 2.48 14.88
N ALA A 552 -25.29 2.32 13.78
CA ALA A 552 -25.68 2.85 12.46
C ALA A 552 -26.90 2.15 11.86
N GLY A 553 -27.33 0.99 12.42
CA GLY A 553 -28.50 0.23 11.99
C GLY A 553 -28.16 -0.91 11.01
N ALA A 554 -26.99 -1.51 11.10
CA ALA A 554 -26.64 -2.71 10.34
C ALA A 554 -27.66 -3.84 10.65
N ALA A 555 -28.06 -4.58 9.64
CA ALA A 555 -28.87 -5.79 9.82
C ALA A 555 -28.02 -6.98 10.31
N GLU A 556 -26.77 -7.01 9.92
CA GLU A 556 -25.80 -8.02 10.32
C GLU A 556 -24.43 -7.37 10.41
N VAL A 557 -23.62 -7.73 11.40
CA VAL A 557 -22.23 -7.30 11.52
C VAL A 557 -21.31 -8.49 11.69
N GLY A 558 -20.06 -8.36 11.27
CA GLY A 558 -19.06 -9.42 11.44
C GLY A 558 -17.64 -8.96 11.29
N THR A 559 -16.72 -9.89 11.57
CA THR A 559 -15.27 -9.70 11.46
C THR A 559 -14.70 -10.45 10.26
N HIS A 560 -13.44 -10.19 9.92
CA HIS A 560 -12.69 -10.97 8.92
C HIS A 560 -11.90 -12.15 9.54
N ARG A 561 -12.29 -12.61 10.73
CA ARG A 561 -11.75 -13.82 11.34
C ARG A 561 -12.19 -15.06 10.54
N SER A 562 -11.31 -16.04 10.39
CA SER A 562 -11.49 -17.18 9.47
C SER A 562 -12.71 -18.06 9.75
N ASP A 563 -13.29 -17.97 10.95
CA ASP A 563 -14.50 -18.68 11.36
C ASP A 563 -15.81 -17.92 11.03
N GLY A 564 -15.71 -16.71 10.42
CA GLY A 564 -16.85 -15.92 10.03
C GLY A 564 -17.66 -15.36 11.21
N LEU A 565 -17.02 -15.07 12.36
CA LEU A 565 -17.70 -14.51 13.54
C LEU A 565 -18.57 -13.32 13.17
N ARG A 566 -19.88 -13.44 13.36
CA ARG A 566 -20.90 -12.47 12.99
C ARG A 566 -22.11 -12.48 13.90
N LEU A 567 -22.86 -11.38 13.90
CA LEU A 567 -24.07 -11.18 14.70
C LEU A 567 -25.18 -10.63 13.83
N TRP A 568 -26.37 -11.23 13.90
CA TRP A 568 -27.58 -10.67 13.33
C TRP A 568 -28.17 -9.62 14.28
N CYS A 569 -28.30 -8.37 13.82
CA CYS A 569 -28.58 -7.23 14.70
C CYS A 569 -30.06 -6.93 14.90
N LYS A 570 -30.97 -7.50 14.10
CA LYS A 570 -32.40 -7.22 14.23
C LYS A 570 -32.94 -7.77 15.54
N GLY A 571 -33.35 -6.88 16.45
CA GLY A 571 -33.88 -7.25 17.77
C GLY A 571 -32.81 -7.76 18.77
N VAL A 572 -31.53 -7.51 18.49
CA VAL A 572 -30.45 -7.86 19.42
C VAL A 572 -30.56 -7.05 20.71
N ARG A 573 -30.43 -7.70 21.87
CA ARG A 573 -30.36 -7.03 23.17
C ARG A 573 -28.92 -6.62 23.45
N ASP A 574 -28.73 -5.65 24.32
CA ASP A 574 -27.39 -5.17 24.69
C ASP A 574 -26.53 -6.29 25.28
N GLU A 575 -27.12 -7.19 26.06
CA GLU A 575 -26.42 -8.35 26.63
C GLU A 575 -25.88 -9.30 25.54
N ASP A 576 -26.65 -9.56 24.50
CA ASP A 576 -26.26 -10.41 23.37
C ASP A 576 -25.16 -9.75 22.52
N LEU A 577 -25.23 -8.41 22.36
CA LEU A 577 -24.17 -7.63 21.74
C LEU A 577 -22.88 -7.68 22.56
N GLU A 578 -22.94 -7.51 23.88
CA GLU A 578 -21.76 -7.59 24.73
C GLU A 578 -21.13 -8.99 24.69
N ALA A 579 -21.94 -10.04 24.79
CA ALA A 579 -21.46 -11.42 24.67
C ALA A 579 -20.76 -11.66 23.32
N PHE A 580 -21.33 -11.18 22.22
CA PHE A 580 -20.68 -11.24 20.90
C PHE A 580 -19.36 -10.47 20.86
N LEU A 581 -19.33 -9.26 21.43
CA LEU A 581 -18.12 -8.43 21.47
C LEU A 581 -17.01 -9.08 22.33
N ASP A 582 -17.36 -9.84 23.35
CA ASP A 582 -16.40 -10.56 24.19
C ASP A 582 -15.73 -11.71 23.43
N GLU A 583 -16.40 -12.30 22.45
CA GLU A 583 -15.83 -13.29 21.53
C GLU A 583 -14.87 -12.70 20.48
N VAL A 584 -14.87 -11.37 20.30
CA VAL A 584 -13.99 -10.71 19.34
C VAL A 584 -12.54 -10.78 19.83
N THR A 585 -11.72 -11.47 19.08
CA THR A 585 -10.28 -11.65 19.33
C THR A 585 -9.46 -11.21 18.14
N ILE A 586 -8.22 -10.83 18.37
CA ILE A 586 -7.23 -10.53 17.34
C ILE A 586 -6.37 -11.77 17.16
N GLU A 587 -6.62 -12.49 16.08
CA GLU A 587 -5.95 -13.74 15.79
C GLU A 587 -4.63 -13.53 15.05
N LYS A 588 -3.72 -14.48 15.21
CA LYS A 588 -2.50 -14.55 14.42
C LYS A 588 -2.81 -15.00 12.99
N GLY A 589 -1.92 -14.71 12.05
CA GLY A 589 -2.03 -15.18 10.67
C GLY A 589 -2.05 -16.72 10.55
N PRO A 590 -2.45 -17.23 9.38
CA PRO A 590 -2.69 -18.67 9.17
C PRO A 590 -1.47 -19.55 9.44
N MET A 591 -0.25 -18.99 9.37
CA MET A 591 1.00 -19.71 9.62
C MET A 591 1.32 -19.87 11.12
N HIS A 592 0.88 -18.94 11.95
CA HIS A 592 1.29 -18.84 13.36
C HIS A 592 0.13 -19.00 14.36
N SER A 593 -1.10 -19.12 13.88
CA SER A 593 -2.22 -19.40 14.78
C SER A 593 -2.16 -20.82 15.31
N THR A 594 -2.23 -20.95 16.63
CA THR A 594 -2.28 -22.23 17.37
C THR A 594 -3.71 -22.70 17.62
N THR A 595 -4.71 -21.91 17.20
CA THR A 595 -6.14 -22.25 17.28
C THR A 595 -6.67 -22.64 15.89
N ASP A 596 -7.94 -23.01 15.81
CA ASP A 596 -8.67 -23.22 14.55
C ASP A 596 -9.07 -21.90 13.87
N LYS A 597 -8.84 -20.77 14.52
CA LYS A 597 -9.14 -19.42 14.05
C LYS A 597 -7.85 -18.70 13.64
N TRP A 598 -7.93 -17.89 12.61
CA TRP A 598 -6.85 -17.02 12.16
C TRP A 598 -7.42 -15.77 11.48
N ALA A 599 -6.60 -14.73 11.35
CA ALA A 599 -6.95 -13.52 10.61
C ALA A 599 -5.71 -12.94 9.93
N LEU A 600 -5.93 -12.10 8.92
CA LEU A 600 -4.89 -11.30 8.28
C LEU A 600 -5.09 -9.84 8.64
N PHE A 601 -3.99 -9.14 8.87
CA PHE A 601 -3.96 -7.69 8.92
C PHE A 601 -3.76 -7.12 7.52
N SER A 602 -4.07 -5.85 7.37
CA SER A 602 -3.72 -5.07 6.18
C SER A 602 -2.85 -3.88 6.57
N SER A 603 -2.07 -3.37 5.64
CA SER A 603 -1.34 -2.12 5.79
C SER A 603 -1.03 -1.49 4.45
N ALA A 604 -1.16 -0.16 4.38
CA ALA A 604 -0.65 0.69 3.30
C ALA A 604 0.40 1.70 3.80
N HIS A 605 0.80 1.62 5.08
CA HIS A 605 1.65 2.59 5.78
C HIS A 605 2.96 1.94 6.22
N GLN A 606 3.94 1.85 5.32
CA GLN A 606 5.25 1.28 5.63
C GLN A 606 6.24 2.38 5.99
N MET A 607 6.89 2.27 7.17
CA MET A 607 7.78 3.30 7.69
C MET A 607 8.87 2.74 8.62
N GLY A 608 9.89 3.55 8.91
CA GLY A 608 10.88 3.32 9.97
C GLY A 608 12.03 2.38 9.63
N SER A 609 12.03 1.70 8.49
CA SER A 609 13.00 0.64 8.16
C SER A 609 14.45 1.11 7.91
N CYS A 610 14.68 2.42 7.84
CA CYS A 610 15.99 3.08 7.82
C CYS A 610 15.94 4.34 8.70
N ARG A 611 15.37 4.21 9.90
CA ARG A 611 15.02 5.35 10.75
C ARG A 611 16.19 6.31 10.99
N MET A 612 15.84 7.58 11.15
CA MET A 612 16.76 8.62 11.62
C MET A 612 17.20 8.35 13.06
N GLY A 613 18.38 8.84 13.42
CA GLY A 613 18.85 8.78 14.81
C GLY A 613 19.90 9.86 15.08
N SER A 614 20.07 10.19 16.35
CA SER A 614 21.09 11.14 16.80
C SER A 614 22.52 10.57 16.72
N SER A 615 22.65 9.27 16.54
CA SER A 615 23.94 8.58 16.35
C SER A 615 23.77 7.33 15.44
N SER A 616 24.89 6.81 14.95
CA SER A 616 24.93 5.55 14.18
C SER A 616 24.49 4.32 14.98
N LYS A 617 24.42 4.45 16.32
CA LYS A 617 23.92 3.40 17.22
C LYS A 617 22.37 3.38 17.28
N ASP A 618 21.73 4.50 16.92
CA ASP A 618 20.27 4.70 17.08
C ASP A 618 19.52 4.73 15.76
N GLY A 619 20.21 5.04 14.65
CA GLY A 619 19.60 5.12 13.32
C GLY A 619 20.49 4.65 12.18
N ALA A 620 19.88 4.45 11.02
CA ALA A 620 20.58 4.13 9.77
C ALA A 620 21.17 5.38 9.12
N VAL A 621 20.57 6.53 9.38
CA VAL A 621 20.94 7.86 8.87
C VAL A 621 20.91 8.87 10.02
N ASP A 622 21.56 10.01 9.80
CA ASP A 622 21.58 11.12 10.75
C ASP A 622 20.28 11.95 10.71
N GLY A 623 20.20 13.02 11.52
CA GLY A 623 19.06 13.92 11.58
C GLY A 623 18.82 14.74 10.31
N ARG A 624 19.71 14.70 9.32
CA ARG A 624 19.56 15.30 7.99
C ARG A 624 19.29 14.26 6.90
N GLY A 625 19.03 13.00 7.28
CA GLY A 625 18.78 11.92 6.36
C GLY A 625 20.01 11.36 5.66
N GLU A 626 21.23 11.81 6.01
CA GLU A 626 22.47 11.35 5.40
C GLU A 626 22.94 10.04 6.04
N SER A 627 23.40 9.09 5.22
CA SER A 627 23.95 7.83 5.71
C SER A 627 25.14 8.02 6.65
N TRP A 628 25.15 7.32 7.78
CA TRP A 628 26.32 7.32 8.68
C TRP A 628 27.59 6.72 8.04
N GLU A 629 27.44 5.91 6.99
CA GLU A 629 28.56 5.19 6.35
C GLU A 629 29.05 5.84 5.06
N ALA A 630 28.21 6.62 4.37
CA ALA A 630 28.51 7.14 3.04
C ALA A 630 28.13 8.62 2.91
N GLU A 631 29.13 9.48 2.66
CA GLU A 631 28.96 10.89 2.35
C GLU A 631 28.21 11.05 1.00
N GLY A 632 27.29 12.02 0.91
CA GLY A 632 26.52 12.33 -0.29
C GLY A 632 25.42 11.30 -0.59
N LEU A 633 25.15 10.36 0.32
CA LEU A 633 24.05 9.40 0.21
C LEU A 633 22.97 9.68 1.25
N TYR A 634 21.80 10.05 0.78
CA TYR A 634 20.67 10.40 1.62
C TYR A 634 19.53 9.39 1.46
N VAL A 635 18.68 9.29 2.49
CA VAL A 635 17.39 8.65 2.44
C VAL A 635 16.32 9.73 2.56
N CYS A 636 15.24 9.64 1.77
CA CYS A 636 14.20 10.66 1.75
C CYS A 636 12.83 10.04 1.46
N ASP A 637 12.36 9.14 2.34
CA ASP A 637 11.06 8.48 2.25
C ASP A 637 10.54 8.05 3.63
N GLY A 638 9.44 7.30 3.69
CA GLY A 638 8.86 6.83 4.94
C GLY A 638 9.77 5.95 5.79
N SER A 639 10.86 5.39 5.23
CA SER A 639 11.82 4.58 6.00
C SER A 639 12.57 5.38 7.07
N LEU A 640 12.64 6.71 6.92
CA LEU A 640 13.30 7.61 7.85
C LEU A 640 12.59 7.75 9.20
N LEU A 641 11.27 7.57 9.23
CA LEU A 641 10.46 7.93 10.40
C LEU A 641 10.93 7.17 11.64
N PRO A 642 11.12 7.84 12.79
CA PRO A 642 11.67 7.22 13.99
C PRO A 642 10.81 6.11 14.56
N THR A 643 9.47 6.33 14.57
CA THR A 643 8.44 5.38 14.99
C THR A 643 7.20 5.51 14.10
N ALA A 644 6.16 4.73 14.37
CA ALA A 644 4.85 4.85 13.73
C ALA A 644 4.23 6.24 13.97
N VAL A 645 3.57 6.81 12.97
CA VAL A 645 2.96 8.16 13.06
C VAL A 645 1.64 8.14 13.81
N GLY A 646 0.83 7.09 13.62
CA GLY A 646 -0.52 6.98 14.20
C GLY A 646 -1.63 7.55 13.33
N VAL A 647 -1.29 8.17 12.21
CA VAL A 647 -2.19 8.66 11.16
C VAL A 647 -1.61 8.36 9.78
N ASN A 648 -2.35 8.65 8.71
CA ASN A 648 -1.93 8.47 7.32
C ASN A 648 -0.63 9.26 7.06
N PRO A 649 0.50 8.64 6.66
CA PRO A 649 1.83 9.26 6.78
C PRO A 649 2.24 10.17 5.63
N MET A 650 1.40 10.38 4.60
CA MET A 650 1.78 11.12 3.39
C MET A 650 2.28 12.53 3.70
N ILE A 651 1.54 13.30 4.50
CA ILE A 651 1.94 14.68 4.86
C ILE A 651 3.25 14.67 5.68
N THR A 652 3.37 13.75 6.62
CA THR A 652 4.61 13.58 7.43
C THR A 652 5.83 13.31 6.54
N ILE A 653 5.72 12.38 5.58
CA ILE A 653 6.84 12.02 4.69
C ILE A 653 7.20 13.19 3.79
N GLN A 654 6.21 13.88 3.21
CA GLN A 654 6.48 15.00 2.31
C GLN A 654 7.05 16.22 3.06
N SER A 655 6.59 16.51 4.27
CA SER A 655 7.10 17.60 5.10
C SER A 655 8.54 17.35 5.54
N LEU A 656 8.86 16.11 5.92
CA LEU A 656 10.24 15.73 6.23
C LEU A 656 11.13 15.87 4.98
N ALA A 657 10.68 15.35 3.83
CA ALA A 657 11.41 15.47 2.57
C ALA A 657 11.64 16.93 2.17
N TYR A 658 10.66 17.81 2.41
CA TYR A 658 10.78 19.24 2.15
C TYR A 658 11.93 19.87 2.98
N CYS A 659 11.97 19.60 4.29
CA CYS A 659 13.05 20.10 5.16
C CYS A 659 14.43 19.57 4.73
N LEU A 660 14.55 18.24 4.56
CA LEU A 660 15.82 17.61 4.19
C LEU A 660 16.34 18.10 2.84
N SER A 661 15.45 18.29 1.86
CA SER A 661 15.86 18.76 0.53
C SER A 661 16.35 20.20 0.53
N LYS A 662 15.83 21.07 1.41
CA LYS A 662 16.39 22.41 1.62
C LYS A 662 17.82 22.34 2.15
N ASP A 663 18.08 21.47 3.13
CA ASP A 663 19.41 21.31 3.71
C ASP A 663 20.41 20.73 2.69
N ILE A 664 19.96 19.75 1.87
CA ILE A 664 20.76 19.18 0.77
C ILE A 664 21.11 20.26 -0.26
N ALA A 665 20.14 21.08 -0.66
CA ALA A 665 20.36 22.17 -1.62
C ALA A 665 21.39 23.19 -1.09
N GLN A 666 21.31 23.57 0.18
CA GLN A 666 22.28 24.44 0.83
C GLN A 666 23.69 23.81 0.89
N SER A 667 23.78 22.53 1.25
CA SER A 667 25.06 21.80 1.29
C SER A 667 25.75 21.78 -0.08
N LEU A 668 24.99 21.55 -1.15
CA LEU A 668 25.50 21.62 -2.52
C LEU A 668 25.97 23.02 -2.93
N ALA A 669 25.34 24.08 -2.42
CA ALA A 669 25.75 25.46 -2.68
C ALA A 669 27.07 25.80 -2.01
N TYR A 670 27.28 25.34 -0.77
CA TYR A 670 28.56 25.55 -0.06
C TYR A 670 29.72 24.79 -0.73
N GLY A 671 29.51 23.57 -1.20
CA GLY A 671 30.51 22.80 -1.92
C GLY A 671 30.94 23.37 -3.29
N LYS A 672 30.20 24.33 -3.84
CA LYS A 672 30.54 25.08 -5.07
C LYS A 672 31.47 26.26 -4.79
N LYS A 673 31.60 26.71 -3.53
CA LYS A 673 32.41 27.90 -3.14
C LYS A 673 33.83 27.52 -2.67
N HIS A 674 34.12 26.27 -2.53
CA HIS A 674 35.43 25.71 -2.19
C HIS A 674 35.85 24.64 -3.19
#